data_3e183ab42f6c692e8d996bd7734d5a00
#
_entry.id   3e183ab42f6c692e8d996bd7734d5a00
#
_cell.length_a   1.000
_cell.length_b   1.000
_cell.length_c   1.000
_cell.angle_alpha   90.00
_cell.angle_beta   90.00
_cell.angle_gamma   90.00
#
_symmetry.space_group_name_H-M   'P 1'
#
loop_
_entity.id
_entity.type
_entity.pdbx_description
1 polymer ?
#
loop_
_entity_poly.entity_id
_entity_poly.type
_entity_poly.pdbx_seq_one_letter_code
_entity_poly.pdbx_strand_id
1 'polypeptide(L)'
;MNEPRRDSGFFQELARRRVYRSAAAYAVFAWVAIQAGSIIFPEFGAPAWAMRALIIIFIVGFPPAMLLAWTLDFTAKGFTRTPESGYTVAKGIWPKLAIAGVTTAMSAGVLWWVWDDYIVQTRARPARALVKEQPVVAIQEPRYLAGQSEEEWLGDGIATLIRSELAESQHVIVISRARWHEIVSEASTEDEIAELARGIGIDYLIDGELFETPDGIVLTTRIEDLENGVEILSPRTSGANVSEIIEGVVQLSTEIKRALRIPHQERVGLFEADFAIENVEAYEAYIAGLAYLVDFEYQEAENAFNAALGIAPDYHIARFRLAQLYESTGRSELARATLDRIPPDANLSKRLQLYVEGAKAYFVAQRDPGKAIEVYSELVGLYPYEVEAGQLLAEAYWLDFQDSAAIDEFRRLSEIHPYDPTSWMALGERLLDVGELDEARVALEKFASMKPGDAFAFALLGNLALQQGNFDIAVERHKNALELKPDFVVARIGLARSQYLKGDAGAAESAWRSLLTDDSVAAAYRIDSAFDLAGVLRGRGQFDKALGVIEDSMPLIREEQLRAPLALSVQGSIYLDKGDAERAETLLTRAFQEAPAPPTRFLFALGMMEFRLGHATELDETIAALRLLSDSNKPDRNEDKAANYLAGLSALEENDLGSAASLLQAAVEEPGYQYRLYRTGLAMLSRAAGDLDAAAAIAFRAATERDRGDLRLDLEIDRARALLLHAEILAELGADGEAKKQARRFLDWWRDADPALPEPARARALLDD
;
A
#
# COMPACT_ATOMS: atom_id res chain seq x y z
N MET A 1 50.83 -49.90 32.72
CA MET A 1 49.68 -49.07 33.10
C MET A 1 49.68 -47.84 32.14
N ASN A 2 48.89 -47.87 31.13
CA ASN A 2 48.73 -46.74 30.13
C ASN A 2 47.64 -45.83 30.64
N GLU A 3 47.96 -44.58 30.93
CA GLU A 3 46.94 -43.52 31.11
C GLU A 3 46.31 -43.13 29.79
N PRO A 4 44.99 -42.88 29.74
CA PRO A 4 44.30 -42.45 28.51
C PRO A 4 44.65 -41.00 28.25
N ARG A 5 45.07 -40.68 26.99
CA ARG A 5 45.22 -39.33 26.45
C ARG A 5 43.85 -38.66 26.42
N ARG A 6 43.68 -37.60 27.17
CA ARG A 6 42.55 -36.67 27.03
C ARG A 6 42.72 -35.85 25.72
N ASP A 7 41.86 -36.06 24.77
CA ASP A 7 41.71 -35.17 23.60
C ASP A 7 41.29 -33.79 24.12
N SER A 8 42.14 -32.80 23.96
CA SER A 8 41.80 -31.40 24.26
C SER A 8 40.90 -30.90 23.14
N GLY A 9 39.62 -30.63 23.42
CA GLY A 9 38.63 -30.19 22.46
C GLY A 9 39.03 -28.86 21.82
N PHE A 10 38.59 -28.64 20.58
CA PHE A 10 38.80 -27.44 19.75
C PHE A 10 38.62 -26.12 20.54
N PHE A 11 37.62 -26.05 21.40
CA PHE A 11 37.35 -24.87 22.24
C PHE A 11 38.42 -24.60 23.31
N GLN A 12 39.12 -25.65 23.82
CA GLN A 12 40.22 -25.48 24.77
C GLN A 12 41.48 -24.92 24.08
N GLU A 13 41.68 -25.26 22.80
CA GLU A 13 42.77 -24.72 21.99
C GLU A 13 42.53 -23.24 21.64
N LEU A 14 41.29 -22.85 21.32
CA LEU A 14 40.86 -21.44 21.12
C LEU A 14 41.09 -20.60 22.38
N ALA A 15 40.76 -21.14 23.56
CA ALA A 15 40.97 -20.45 24.84
C ALA A 15 42.48 -20.29 25.14
N ARG A 16 43.30 -21.32 24.88
CA ARG A 16 44.73 -21.31 25.11
C ARG A 16 45.46 -20.30 24.24
N ARG A 17 45.05 -20.12 22.99
CA ARG A 17 45.63 -19.15 22.02
C ARG A 17 45.09 -17.73 22.16
N ARG A 18 44.29 -17.42 23.19
CA ARG A 18 43.74 -16.10 23.49
C ARG A 18 42.92 -15.47 22.33
N VAL A 19 42.46 -16.29 21.38
CA VAL A 19 41.68 -15.82 20.22
C VAL A 19 40.42 -15.07 20.64
N TYR A 20 39.82 -15.45 21.77
CA TYR A 20 38.67 -14.75 22.36
C TYR A 20 38.97 -13.27 22.71
N ARG A 21 40.22 -12.97 23.14
CA ARG A 21 40.59 -11.56 23.42
C ARG A 21 40.68 -10.74 22.15
N SER A 22 41.20 -11.33 21.08
CA SER A 22 41.26 -10.67 19.76
C SER A 22 39.88 -10.52 19.17
N ALA A 23 38.97 -11.51 19.30
CA ALA A 23 37.57 -11.42 18.87
C ALA A 23 36.82 -10.31 19.63
N ALA A 24 36.96 -10.25 20.95
CA ALA A 24 36.36 -9.22 21.78
C ALA A 24 36.89 -7.82 21.43
N ALA A 25 38.22 -7.69 21.26
CA ALA A 25 38.85 -6.42 20.88
C ALA A 25 38.37 -5.95 19.48
N TYR A 26 38.23 -6.88 18.53
CA TYR A 26 37.69 -6.59 17.19
C TYR A 26 36.22 -6.14 17.25
N ALA A 27 35.40 -6.86 18.02
CA ALA A 27 33.98 -6.52 18.17
C ALA A 27 33.79 -5.15 18.82
N VAL A 28 34.57 -4.81 19.87
CA VAL A 28 34.53 -3.49 20.50
C VAL A 28 34.98 -2.40 19.52
N PHE A 29 36.06 -2.64 18.78
CA PHE A 29 36.55 -1.68 17.79
C PHE A 29 35.52 -1.46 16.66
N ALA A 30 34.95 -2.55 16.13
CA ALA A 30 33.90 -2.46 15.11
C ALA A 30 32.67 -1.71 15.62
N TRP A 31 32.22 -2.00 16.85
CA TRP A 31 31.10 -1.29 17.47
C TRP A 31 31.36 0.21 17.63
N VAL A 32 32.54 0.59 18.14
CA VAL A 32 32.92 2.01 18.29
C VAL A 32 32.99 2.72 16.93
N ALA A 33 33.57 2.07 15.91
CA ALA A 33 33.67 2.63 14.58
C ALA A 33 32.28 2.80 13.91
N ILE A 34 31.36 1.84 14.12
CA ILE A 34 29.98 1.92 13.63
C ILE A 34 29.23 3.06 14.34
N GLN A 35 29.37 3.19 15.66
CA GLN A 35 28.77 4.31 16.41
C GLN A 35 29.35 5.67 15.98
N ALA A 36 30.66 5.76 15.80
CA ALA A 36 31.27 6.97 15.29
C ALA A 36 30.78 7.30 13.86
N GLY A 37 30.67 6.30 13.00
CA GLY A 37 30.15 6.44 11.64
C GLY A 37 28.71 6.92 11.62
N SER A 38 27.85 6.42 12.50
CA SER A 38 26.44 6.81 12.58
C SER A 38 26.24 8.28 12.99
N ILE A 39 27.20 8.87 13.67
CA ILE A 39 27.20 10.29 14.04
C ILE A 39 27.88 11.16 12.98
N ILE A 40 29.02 10.69 12.48
CA ILE A 40 29.87 11.51 11.60
C ILE A 40 29.33 11.53 10.16
N PHE A 41 28.85 10.42 9.61
CA PHE A 41 28.45 10.37 8.20
C PHE A 41 27.28 11.30 7.86
N PRO A 42 26.21 11.43 8.67
CA PRO A 42 25.17 12.41 8.42
C PRO A 42 25.67 13.85 8.42
N GLU A 43 26.55 14.22 9.37
CA GLU A 43 27.10 15.57 9.51
C GLU A 43 27.96 15.99 8.29
N PHE A 44 28.59 15.03 7.62
CA PHE A 44 29.39 15.29 6.41
C PHE A 44 28.61 15.02 5.12
N GLY A 45 27.29 14.82 5.18
CA GLY A 45 26.45 14.55 4.00
C GLY A 45 26.83 13.27 3.27
N ALA A 46 27.43 12.28 3.97
CA ALA A 46 27.82 11.03 3.35
C ALA A 46 26.59 10.23 2.91
N PRO A 47 26.60 9.62 1.72
CA PRO A 47 25.48 8.85 1.22
C PRO A 47 25.13 7.67 2.15
N ALA A 48 23.85 7.28 2.24
CA ALA A 48 23.38 6.21 3.12
C ALA A 48 24.10 4.87 2.92
N TRP A 49 24.65 4.60 1.72
CA TRP A 49 25.46 3.41 1.46
C TRP A 49 26.80 3.38 2.23
N ALA A 50 27.34 4.54 2.61
CA ALA A 50 28.64 4.60 3.30
C ALA A 50 28.58 3.90 4.67
N MET A 51 27.47 4.04 5.39
CA MET A 51 27.25 3.34 6.66
C MET A 51 27.11 1.82 6.46
N ARG A 52 26.37 1.39 5.44
CA ARG A 52 26.25 -0.03 5.07
C ARG A 52 27.58 -0.64 4.68
N ALA A 53 28.38 0.09 3.88
CA ALA A 53 29.72 -0.33 3.50
C ALA A 53 30.65 -0.52 4.72
N LEU A 54 30.58 0.39 5.70
CA LEU A 54 31.34 0.29 6.93
C LEU A 54 31.00 -0.99 7.71
N ILE A 55 29.72 -1.29 7.86
CA ILE A 55 29.24 -2.51 8.55
C ILE A 55 29.73 -3.76 7.80
N ILE A 56 29.60 -3.80 6.46
CA ILE A 56 30.05 -4.92 5.62
C ILE A 56 31.57 -5.15 5.75
N ILE A 57 32.36 -4.07 5.74
CA ILE A 57 33.82 -4.15 5.93
C ILE A 57 34.18 -4.84 7.25
N PHE A 58 33.45 -4.54 8.34
CA PHE A 58 33.69 -5.20 9.62
C PHE A 58 33.22 -6.65 9.64
N ILE A 59 32.11 -6.98 9.00
CA ILE A 59 31.63 -8.37 8.90
C ILE A 59 32.59 -9.22 8.08
N VAL A 60 32.99 -8.75 6.90
CA VAL A 60 33.91 -9.46 5.98
C VAL A 60 35.34 -9.50 6.54
N GLY A 61 35.75 -8.48 7.29
CA GLY A 61 37.06 -8.39 7.92
C GLY A 61 37.24 -9.29 9.17
N PHE A 62 36.13 -9.69 9.80
CA PHE A 62 36.18 -10.51 11.03
C PHE A 62 36.87 -11.89 10.85
N PRO A 63 36.51 -12.74 9.86
CA PRO A 63 37.15 -14.03 9.64
C PRO A 63 38.65 -13.93 9.32
N PRO A 64 39.16 -13.06 8.45
CA PRO A 64 40.59 -12.84 8.25
C PRO A 64 41.31 -12.37 9.52
N ALA A 65 40.70 -11.47 10.28
CA ALA A 65 41.29 -10.99 11.54
C ALA A 65 41.44 -12.14 12.58
N MET A 66 40.47 -13.05 12.65
CA MET A 66 40.55 -14.24 13.51
C MET A 66 41.61 -15.23 13.05
N LEU A 67 41.81 -15.41 11.74
CA LEU A 67 42.89 -16.21 11.17
C LEU A 67 44.26 -15.63 11.50
N LEU A 68 44.42 -14.32 11.40
CA LEU A 68 45.64 -13.62 11.77
C LEU A 68 45.91 -13.76 13.28
N ALA A 69 44.90 -13.60 14.14
CA ALA A 69 45.00 -13.80 15.57
C ALA A 69 45.32 -15.24 15.99
N TRP A 70 44.97 -16.21 15.14
CA TRP A 70 45.33 -17.61 15.34
C TRP A 70 46.82 -17.90 15.01
N THR A 71 47.38 -17.19 14.03
CA THR A 71 48.73 -17.46 13.48
C THR A 71 49.82 -16.56 14.06
N LEU A 72 49.46 -15.39 14.57
CA LEU A 72 50.38 -14.35 15.03
C LEU A 72 50.03 -13.88 16.45
N ASP A 73 51.00 -13.80 17.35
CA ASP A 73 50.87 -13.15 18.67
C ASP A 73 51.31 -11.67 18.59
N PHE A 74 50.45 -10.81 19.11
CA PHE A 74 50.76 -9.38 19.26
C PHE A 74 51.56 -9.16 20.53
N THR A 75 52.84 -8.81 20.41
CA THR A 75 53.69 -8.47 21.54
C THR A 75 54.17 -7.00 21.42
N ALA A 76 54.60 -6.42 22.54
CA ALA A 76 55.14 -5.06 22.59
C ALA A 76 56.37 -4.82 21.68
N LYS A 77 56.92 -5.90 21.05
CA LYS A 77 58.05 -5.85 20.12
C LYS A 77 57.67 -6.12 18.65
N GLY A 78 56.34 -6.17 18.33
CA GLY A 78 55.84 -6.43 16.99
C GLY A 78 55.24 -7.81 16.79
N PHE A 79 54.99 -8.21 15.50
CA PHE A 79 54.42 -9.50 15.15
C PHE A 79 55.43 -10.62 15.30
N THR A 80 55.12 -11.61 16.14
CA THR A 80 55.94 -12.83 16.27
C THR A 80 55.07 -14.05 15.97
N ARG A 81 55.63 -15.07 15.30
CA ARG A 81 54.94 -16.37 15.11
C ARG A 81 54.81 -17.05 16.46
N THR A 82 53.62 -17.52 16.77
CA THR A 82 53.34 -18.30 17.98
C THR A 82 54.27 -19.55 18.00
N PRO A 83 55.09 -19.79 19.05
CA PRO A 83 56.02 -20.94 19.11
C PRO A 83 55.21 -22.24 19.12
N GLU A 84 55.56 -23.19 18.24
CA GLU A 84 55.03 -24.55 18.25
C GLU A 84 55.55 -25.30 19.51
N SER A 85 54.70 -25.42 20.53
CA SER A 85 54.97 -26.30 21.65
C SER A 85 54.72 -27.76 21.25
N GLY A 86 55.72 -28.60 21.34
CA GLY A 86 55.88 -29.95 20.85
C GLY A 86 54.78 -30.96 21.21
N TYR A 87 53.71 -30.93 20.40
CA TYR A 87 52.82 -32.07 20.19
C TYR A 87 52.56 -32.22 18.71
N THR A 88 52.87 -33.39 18.19
CA THR A 88 52.61 -33.79 16.80
C THR A 88 51.12 -33.90 16.53
N VAL A 89 50.47 -32.78 16.26
CA VAL A 89 49.22 -32.78 15.49
C VAL A 89 49.60 -33.03 14.03
N ALA A 90 48.89 -33.94 13.37
CA ALA A 90 49.17 -34.40 12.03
C ALA A 90 49.66 -33.25 11.15
N LYS A 91 50.83 -33.39 10.58
CA LYS A 91 51.44 -32.48 9.57
C LYS A 91 50.59 -32.57 8.30
N GLY A 92 49.42 -31.93 8.29
CA GLY A 92 48.57 -31.82 7.14
C GLY A 92 48.29 -30.35 6.82
N ILE A 93 48.57 -29.91 5.61
CA ILE A 93 48.12 -28.64 5.02
C ILE A 93 46.58 -28.54 5.04
N TRP A 94 45.87 -29.66 5.12
CA TRP A 94 44.43 -29.80 4.98
C TRP A 94 43.57 -29.01 5.99
N PRO A 95 43.81 -29.00 7.31
CA PRO A 95 42.99 -28.21 8.24
C PRO A 95 43.16 -26.69 8.03
N LYS A 96 44.35 -26.23 7.62
CA LYS A 96 44.60 -24.83 7.30
C LYS A 96 43.91 -24.42 6.00
N LEU A 97 43.93 -25.30 5.00
CA LEU A 97 43.21 -25.11 3.75
C LEU A 97 41.69 -25.19 3.95
N ALA A 98 41.20 -26.06 4.82
CA ALA A 98 39.76 -26.13 5.15
C ALA A 98 39.25 -24.84 5.82
N ILE A 99 39.97 -24.30 6.80
CA ILE A 99 39.61 -23.03 7.45
C ILE A 99 39.70 -21.87 6.44
N ALA A 100 40.75 -21.77 5.62
CA ALA A 100 40.87 -20.79 4.59
C ALA A 100 39.75 -20.92 3.54
N GLY A 101 39.38 -22.14 3.17
CA GLY A 101 38.28 -22.43 2.26
C GLY A 101 36.92 -21.98 2.82
N VAL A 102 36.61 -22.28 4.08
CA VAL A 102 35.37 -21.85 4.73
C VAL A 102 35.28 -20.32 4.84
N THR A 103 36.37 -19.67 5.26
CA THR A 103 36.38 -18.20 5.37
C THR A 103 36.25 -17.52 4.00
N THR A 104 36.91 -18.07 2.98
CA THR A 104 36.78 -17.56 1.59
C THR A 104 35.35 -17.79 1.07
N ALA A 105 34.75 -18.95 1.33
CA ALA A 105 33.36 -19.25 0.94
C ALA A 105 32.36 -18.35 1.65
N MET A 106 32.52 -18.09 2.95
CA MET A 106 31.68 -17.16 3.70
C MET A 106 31.82 -15.72 3.17
N SER A 107 33.04 -15.25 2.93
CA SER A 107 33.28 -13.92 2.35
C SER A 107 32.71 -13.81 0.93
N ALA A 108 32.87 -14.84 0.09
CA ALA A 108 32.29 -14.92 -1.23
C ALA A 108 30.76 -14.98 -1.19
N GLY A 109 30.15 -15.70 -0.24
CA GLY A 109 28.70 -15.74 -0.02
C GLY A 109 28.14 -14.38 0.38
N VAL A 110 28.79 -13.65 1.29
CA VAL A 110 28.39 -12.30 1.68
C VAL A 110 28.57 -11.32 0.51
N LEU A 111 29.65 -11.43 -0.25
CA LEU A 111 29.87 -10.61 -1.47
C LEU A 111 28.86 -10.93 -2.56
N TRP A 112 28.49 -12.20 -2.72
CA TRP A 112 27.46 -12.61 -3.68
C TRP A 112 26.08 -12.13 -3.23
N TRP A 113 25.72 -12.23 -1.96
CA TRP A 113 24.48 -11.70 -1.41
C TRP A 113 24.39 -10.17 -1.57
N VAL A 114 25.50 -9.44 -1.28
CA VAL A 114 25.58 -7.99 -1.52
C VAL A 114 25.50 -7.66 -3.02
N TRP A 115 26.08 -8.51 -3.87
CA TRP A 115 26.00 -8.36 -5.32
C TRP A 115 24.57 -8.58 -5.81
N ASP A 116 23.89 -9.62 -5.36
CA ASP A 116 22.53 -9.96 -5.74
C ASP A 116 21.55 -8.89 -5.24
N ASP A 117 21.60 -8.59 -3.95
CA ASP A 117 20.69 -7.60 -3.32
C ASP A 117 20.97 -6.15 -3.77
N TYR A 118 22.21 -5.78 -3.98
CA TYR A 118 22.61 -4.40 -4.31
C TYR A 118 22.75 -4.14 -5.81
N ILE A 119 23.34 -5.05 -6.59
CA ILE A 119 23.64 -4.82 -8.00
C ILE A 119 22.54 -5.32 -8.93
N VAL A 120 21.88 -6.44 -8.60
CA VAL A 120 20.77 -6.96 -9.42
C VAL A 120 19.52 -6.12 -9.16
N GLN A 121 19.22 -5.76 -7.92
CA GLN A 121 18.09 -4.87 -7.60
C GLN A 121 18.34 -3.42 -8.07
N THR A 122 19.60 -2.93 -8.04
CA THR A 122 19.89 -1.59 -8.59
C THR A 122 19.93 -1.57 -10.12
N ARG A 123 20.15 -2.71 -10.81
CA ARG A 123 19.97 -2.80 -12.27
C ARG A 123 18.50 -2.85 -12.69
N ALA A 124 17.60 -3.25 -11.82
CA ALA A 124 16.16 -3.09 -11.99
C ALA A 124 15.67 -1.67 -11.65
N ARG A 125 16.56 -0.73 -11.30
CA ARG A 125 16.25 0.68 -11.02
C ARG A 125 16.91 1.61 -12.05
N PRO A 126 16.46 1.65 -13.32
CA PRO A 126 16.94 2.68 -14.25
C PRO A 126 16.44 4.09 -13.92
N ALA A 127 15.40 4.22 -13.07
CA ALA A 127 14.73 5.51 -12.83
C ALA A 127 15.50 6.50 -11.93
N ARG A 128 16.39 6.04 -11.05
CA ARG A 128 17.03 6.92 -10.05
C ARG A 128 18.10 7.87 -10.57
N ALA A 129 18.63 7.63 -11.78
CA ALA A 129 19.64 8.47 -12.42
C ALA A 129 19.04 9.54 -13.36
N LEU A 130 17.75 9.42 -13.72
CA LEU A 130 17.09 10.30 -14.71
C LEU A 130 16.41 11.52 -14.08
N VAL A 131 16.12 11.49 -12.78
CA VAL A 131 15.23 12.48 -12.11
C VAL A 131 15.85 13.88 -11.96
N LYS A 132 17.15 14.08 -12.19
CA LYS A 132 17.80 15.37 -11.95
C LYS A 132 18.04 16.23 -13.21
N GLU A 133 17.66 15.77 -14.38
CA GLU A 133 17.99 16.46 -15.65
C GLU A 133 16.79 16.90 -16.48
N GLN A 134 15.55 16.55 -16.08
CA GLN A 134 14.39 16.89 -16.89
C GLN A 134 13.71 18.17 -16.38
N PRO A 135 13.46 19.16 -17.24
CA PRO A 135 12.79 20.38 -16.85
C PRO A 135 11.32 20.10 -16.48
N VAL A 136 10.87 20.74 -15.41
CA VAL A 136 9.47 20.73 -14.97
C VAL A 136 8.75 21.92 -15.58
N VAL A 137 7.66 21.67 -16.28
CA VAL A 137 6.92 22.68 -17.04
C VAL A 137 5.47 22.77 -16.55
N ALA A 138 5.02 23.99 -16.25
CA ALA A 138 3.61 24.30 -16.04
C ALA A 138 3.05 25.02 -17.27
N ILE A 139 1.77 24.72 -17.58
CA ILE A 139 1.03 25.37 -18.66
C ILE A 139 -0.17 26.07 -18.05
N GLN A 140 -0.15 27.39 -18.09
CA GLN A 140 -1.28 28.25 -17.73
C GLN A 140 -2.21 28.44 -18.89
N GLU A 141 -3.49 28.50 -18.61
CA GLU A 141 -4.53 28.79 -19.59
C GLU A 141 -4.33 30.19 -20.19
N PRO A 142 -4.21 30.33 -21.54
CA PRO A 142 -4.12 31.62 -22.17
C PRO A 142 -5.36 32.50 -21.85
N ARG A 143 -5.13 33.76 -21.48
CA ARG A 143 -6.20 34.69 -21.11
C ARG A 143 -6.85 35.29 -22.37
N TYR A 144 -8.16 35.32 -22.37
CA TYR A 144 -8.92 35.98 -23.43
C TYR A 144 -9.04 37.50 -23.14
N LEU A 145 -8.44 38.33 -23.99
CA LEU A 145 -8.37 39.80 -23.78
C LEU A 145 -9.52 40.60 -24.39
N ALA A 146 -10.41 40.02 -25.18
CA ALA A 146 -11.55 40.70 -25.81
C ALA A 146 -12.84 40.28 -25.09
N GLY A 147 -13.58 41.24 -24.57
CA GLY A 147 -14.85 41.19 -23.81
C GLY A 147 -15.72 39.94 -23.96
N GLN A 148 -16.81 39.80 -23.24
CA GLN A 148 -17.68 38.60 -23.16
C GLN A 148 -17.76 37.81 -24.47
N SER A 149 -16.83 36.83 -24.63
CA SER A 149 -16.80 35.93 -25.78
C SER A 149 -17.40 34.58 -25.37
N GLU A 150 -18.19 34.01 -26.26
CA GLU A 150 -18.67 32.63 -26.17
C GLU A 150 -17.49 31.62 -26.23
N GLU A 151 -16.24 32.08 -26.40
CA GLU A 151 -15.03 31.31 -26.65
C GLU A 151 -14.03 31.30 -25.44
N GLU A 152 -14.49 31.67 -24.21
CA GLU A 152 -13.65 31.63 -22.99
C GLU A 152 -13.01 30.24 -22.73
N TRP A 153 -13.73 29.18 -23.12
CA TRP A 153 -13.22 27.78 -22.98
C TRP A 153 -11.99 27.51 -23.84
N LEU A 154 -11.71 28.33 -24.86
CA LEU A 154 -10.64 28.11 -25.83
C LEU A 154 -9.24 28.18 -25.14
N GLY A 155 -9.08 29.02 -24.13
CA GLY A 155 -7.84 29.10 -23.34
C GLY A 155 -7.51 27.78 -22.68
N ASP A 156 -8.49 27.17 -22.02
CA ASP A 156 -8.34 25.85 -21.37
C ASP A 156 -8.13 24.73 -22.42
N GLY A 157 -8.86 24.79 -23.54
CA GLY A 157 -8.65 23.88 -24.65
C GLY A 157 -7.21 23.92 -25.16
N ILE A 158 -6.67 25.10 -25.45
CA ILE A 158 -5.27 25.28 -25.90
C ILE A 158 -4.29 24.77 -24.86
N ALA A 159 -4.47 25.11 -23.59
CA ALA A 159 -3.59 24.63 -22.52
C ALA A 159 -3.61 23.10 -22.43
N THR A 160 -4.79 22.48 -22.59
CA THR A 160 -4.96 21.01 -22.59
C THR A 160 -4.23 20.38 -23.77
N LEU A 161 -4.29 20.98 -24.96
CA LEU A 161 -3.55 20.50 -26.13
C LEU A 161 -2.04 20.58 -25.94
N ILE A 162 -1.52 21.73 -25.51
CA ILE A 162 -0.08 21.91 -25.26
C ILE A 162 0.41 20.93 -24.18
N ARG A 163 -0.39 20.74 -23.13
CA ARG A 163 -0.08 19.81 -22.04
C ARG A 163 0.02 18.36 -22.55
N SER A 164 -0.95 17.93 -23.35
CA SER A 164 -0.96 16.58 -23.93
C SER A 164 0.23 16.37 -24.87
N GLU A 165 0.55 17.34 -25.72
CA GLU A 165 1.70 17.28 -26.63
C GLU A 165 3.05 17.20 -25.91
N LEU A 166 3.21 17.94 -24.82
CA LEU A 166 4.46 17.90 -24.03
C LEU A 166 4.55 16.64 -23.20
N ALA A 167 3.44 16.11 -22.69
CA ALA A 167 3.41 14.89 -21.89
C ALA A 167 3.84 13.63 -22.68
N GLU A 168 3.80 13.66 -24.00
CA GLU A 168 4.34 12.58 -24.84
C GLU A 168 5.87 12.48 -24.82
N SER A 169 6.57 13.49 -24.31
CA SER A 169 8.03 13.51 -24.29
C SER A 169 8.60 12.85 -23.04
N GLN A 170 9.69 12.07 -23.24
CA GLN A 170 10.52 11.54 -22.16
C GLN A 170 11.55 12.56 -21.62
N HIS A 171 11.52 13.80 -22.10
CA HIS A 171 12.53 14.84 -21.80
C HIS A 171 11.96 16.04 -21.05
N VAL A 172 10.70 15.95 -20.60
CA VAL A 172 10.03 17.02 -19.85
C VAL A 172 9.04 16.41 -18.86
N ILE A 173 8.93 17.00 -17.69
CA ILE A 173 7.91 16.68 -16.70
C ILE A 173 6.85 17.75 -16.78
N VAL A 174 5.61 17.37 -17.08
CA VAL A 174 4.49 18.31 -17.23
C VAL A 174 3.60 18.26 -16.00
N ILE A 175 3.33 19.43 -15.41
CA ILE A 175 2.41 19.56 -14.29
C ILE A 175 0.98 19.23 -14.76
N SER A 176 0.30 18.36 -14.00
CA SER A 176 -1.09 18.01 -14.28
C SER A 176 -2.03 19.22 -14.19
N ARG A 177 -3.12 19.19 -14.97
CA ARG A 177 -4.14 20.25 -14.95
C ARG A 177 -4.68 20.50 -13.54
N ALA A 178 -5.04 19.44 -12.83
CA ALA A 178 -5.60 19.55 -11.49
C ALA A 178 -4.60 20.20 -10.51
N ARG A 179 -3.32 19.80 -10.55
CA ARG A 179 -2.30 20.42 -9.69
C ARG A 179 -2.05 21.87 -10.05
N TRP A 180 -2.04 22.21 -11.33
CA TRP A 180 -1.87 23.61 -11.76
C TRP A 180 -3.05 24.47 -11.32
N HIS A 181 -4.28 23.99 -11.49
CA HIS A 181 -5.49 24.68 -11.02
C HIS A 181 -5.44 24.99 -9.51
N GLU A 182 -4.99 24.05 -8.70
CA GLU A 182 -4.79 24.27 -7.25
C GLU A 182 -3.79 25.39 -6.97
N ILE A 183 -2.63 25.39 -7.64
CA ILE A 183 -1.59 26.43 -7.46
C ILE A 183 -2.14 27.81 -7.81
N VAL A 184 -2.82 27.91 -8.94
CA VAL A 184 -3.41 29.18 -9.40
C VAL A 184 -4.52 29.67 -8.45
N SER A 185 -5.33 28.74 -7.91
CA SER A 185 -6.41 29.09 -6.97
C SER A 185 -5.91 29.65 -5.62
N GLU A 186 -4.68 29.33 -5.23
CA GLU A 186 -4.03 29.87 -4.02
C GLU A 186 -3.43 31.26 -4.22
N ALA A 187 -3.21 31.69 -5.47
CA ALA A 187 -2.56 32.94 -5.80
C ALA A 187 -3.59 34.05 -6.11
N SER A 188 -3.26 35.28 -5.76
CA SER A 188 -4.07 36.48 -6.05
C SER A 188 -3.51 37.33 -7.20
N THR A 189 -2.25 37.11 -7.58
CA THR A 189 -1.54 37.85 -8.62
C THR A 189 -0.65 36.92 -9.46
N GLU A 190 -0.28 37.36 -10.67
CA GLU A 190 0.66 36.63 -11.53
C GLU A 190 2.05 36.45 -10.90
N ASP A 191 2.52 37.47 -10.19
CA ASP A 191 3.79 37.38 -9.49
C ASP A 191 3.76 36.30 -8.38
N GLU A 192 2.63 36.17 -7.68
CA GLU A 192 2.41 35.09 -6.71
C GLU A 192 2.35 33.72 -7.36
N ILE A 193 1.71 33.58 -8.54
CA ILE A 193 1.71 32.32 -9.31
C ILE A 193 3.15 31.91 -9.63
N ALA A 194 3.95 32.84 -10.18
CA ALA A 194 5.33 32.58 -10.54
C ALA A 194 6.21 32.25 -9.29
N GLU A 195 5.94 32.89 -8.16
CA GLU A 195 6.64 32.63 -6.90
C GLU A 195 6.28 31.24 -6.33
N LEU A 196 5.00 30.89 -6.30
CA LEU A 196 4.53 29.57 -5.89
C LEU A 196 5.07 28.46 -6.80
N ALA A 197 5.00 28.66 -8.12
CA ALA A 197 5.53 27.75 -9.11
C ALA A 197 7.05 27.49 -8.91
N ARG A 198 7.81 28.55 -8.69
CA ARG A 198 9.25 28.47 -8.40
C ARG A 198 9.51 27.77 -7.06
N GLY A 199 8.70 28.04 -6.05
CA GLY A 199 8.81 27.44 -4.71
C GLY A 199 8.63 25.93 -4.69
N ILE A 200 7.87 25.38 -5.62
CA ILE A 200 7.64 23.93 -5.78
C ILE A 200 8.57 23.29 -6.82
N GLY A 201 9.48 24.04 -7.44
CA GLY A 201 10.50 23.51 -8.35
C GLY A 201 10.05 23.39 -9.82
N ILE A 202 9.11 24.22 -10.27
CA ILE A 202 8.79 24.38 -11.70
C ILE A 202 9.89 25.24 -12.33
N ASP A 203 10.47 24.72 -13.44
CA ASP A 203 11.54 25.41 -14.15
C ASP A 203 11.02 26.39 -15.19
N TYR A 204 9.95 26.02 -15.90
CA TYR A 204 9.38 26.83 -16.97
C TYR A 204 7.87 27.00 -16.79
N LEU A 205 7.39 28.21 -17.00
CA LEU A 205 5.98 28.53 -17.11
C LEU A 205 5.64 28.89 -18.56
N ILE A 206 4.65 28.24 -19.11
CA ILE A 206 4.07 28.57 -20.42
C ILE A 206 2.73 29.22 -20.16
N ASP A 207 2.60 30.48 -20.54
CA ASP A 207 1.37 31.27 -20.45
C ASP A 207 1.06 31.90 -21.83
N GLY A 208 -0.05 32.66 -21.93
CA GLY A 208 -0.39 33.31 -23.16
C GLY A 208 -1.59 34.21 -23.09
N GLU A 209 -1.87 34.84 -24.23
CA GLU A 209 -3.00 35.75 -24.44
C GLU A 209 -3.69 35.44 -25.76
N LEU A 210 -5.02 35.41 -25.70
CA LEU A 210 -5.90 35.30 -26.86
C LEU A 210 -6.60 36.65 -27.10
N PHE A 211 -6.65 37.09 -28.31
CA PHE A 211 -7.40 38.28 -28.67
C PHE A 211 -7.95 38.23 -30.11
N GLU A 212 -9.11 38.82 -30.32
CA GLU A 212 -9.72 38.96 -31.62
C GLU A 212 -9.14 40.12 -32.38
N THR A 213 -9.01 39.95 -33.69
CA THR A 213 -8.64 40.98 -34.65
C THR A 213 -9.68 40.95 -35.79
N PRO A 214 -9.70 42.00 -36.64
CA PRO A 214 -10.58 41.97 -37.84
C PRO A 214 -10.30 40.80 -38.78
N ASP A 215 -9.11 40.20 -38.71
CA ASP A 215 -8.64 39.11 -39.56
C ASP A 215 -8.77 37.72 -38.87
N GLY A 216 -9.31 37.65 -37.65
CA GLY A 216 -9.51 36.44 -36.90
C GLY A 216 -8.92 36.46 -35.49
N ILE A 217 -8.70 35.28 -34.90
CA ILE A 217 -8.17 35.06 -33.55
C ILE A 217 -6.64 34.98 -33.58
N VAL A 218 -6.01 35.60 -32.61
CA VAL A 218 -4.56 35.57 -32.43
C VAL A 218 -4.21 35.01 -31.04
N LEU A 219 -3.35 34.01 -31.01
CA LEU A 219 -2.74 33.48 -29.80
C LEU A 219 -1.28 33.90 -29.74
N THR A 220 -0.91 34.54 -28.64
CA THR A 220 0.48 34.77 -28.28
C THR A 220 0.79 33.94 -27.06
N THR A 221 1.82 33.11 -27.09
CA THR A 221 2.30 32.37 -25.93
C THR A 221 3.64 32.91 -25.49
N ARG A 222 3.99 32.72 -24.23
CA ARG A 222 5.26 33.09 -23.64
C ARG A 222 5.80 31.91 -22.87
N ILE A 223 7.09 31.65 -22.98
CA ILE A 223 7.80 30.65 -22.18
C ILE A 223 8.77 31.40 -21.28
N GLU A 224 8.55 31.36 -19.97
CA GLU A 224 9.38 31.98 -18.98
C GLU A 224 10.24 30.96 -18.24
N ASP A 225 11.54 31.21 -18.15
CA ASP A 225 12.47 30.51 -17.25
C ASP A 225 12.28 31.10 -15.85
N LEU A 226 11.67 30.37 -14.96
CA LEU A 226 11.31 30.82 -13.61
C LEU A 226 12.54 30.97 -12.69
N GLU A 227 13.63 30.25 -12.96
CA GLU A 227 14.87 30.39 -12.18
C GLU A 227 15.52 31.74 -12.42
N ASN A 228 15.58 32.15 -13.71
CA ASN A 228 16.26 33.38 -14.13
C ASN A 228 15.33 34.56 -14.31
N GLY A 229 14.01 34.36 -14.31
CA GLY A 229 12.99 35.40 -14.55
C GLY A 229 13.10 35.98 -15.98
N VAL A 230 13.44 35.14 -16.97
CA VAL A 230 13.69 35.58 -18.34
C VAL A 230 12.75 34.85 -19.30
N GLU A 231 12.11 35.63 -20.19
CA GLU A 231 11.38 35.08 -21.31
C GLU A 231 12.37 34.49 -22.32
N ILE A 232 12.20 33.20 -22.64
CA ILE A 232 13.08 32.48 -23.59
C ILE A 232 12.53 32.40 -25.01
N LEU A 233 11.21 32.45 -25.14
CA LEU A 233 10.50 32.40 -26.41
C LEU A 233 9.09 32.95 -26.28
N SER A 234 8.63 33.68 -27.32
CA SER A 234 7.27 34.20 -27.40
C SER A 234 6.64 33.88 -28.77
N PRO A 235 6.32 32.61 -29.05
CA PRO A 235 5.77 32.21 -30.31
C PRO A 235 4.31 32.68 -30.46
N ARG A 236 3.92 32.93 -31.71
CA ARG A 236 2.58 33.45 -32.03
C ARG A 236 1.96 32.66 -33.17
N THR A 237 0.67 32.37 -33.06
CA THR A 237 -0.13 31.82 -34.13
C THR A 237 -1.41 32.64 -34.34
N SER A 238 -2.03 32.52 -35.50
CA SER A 238 -3.31 33.20 -35.83
C SER A 238 -4.12 32.36 -36.78
N GLY A 239 -5.45 32.44 -36.67
CA GLY A 239 -6.39 31.74 -37.53
C GLY A 239 -7.65 32.57 -37.74
N ALA A 240 -8.34 32.41 -38.88
CA ALA A 240 -9.58 33.13 -39.17
C ALA A 240 -10.76 32.63 -38.28
N ASN A 241 -10.63 31.46 -37.65
CA ASN A 241 -11.62 30.84 -36.80
C ASN A 241 -10.92 29.91 -35.76
N VAL A 242 -11.73 29.34 -34.84
CA VAL A 242 -11.25 28.46 -33.77
C VAL A 242 -10.50 27.22 -34.31
N SER A 243 -11.00 26.57 -35.37
CA SER A 243 -10.33 25.41 -35.98
C SER A 243 -8.92 25.73 -36.42
N GLU A 244 -8.73 26.86 -37.13
CA GLU A 244 -7.41 27.27 -37.61
C GLU A 244 -6.46 27.62 -36.47
N ILE A 245 -6.95 28.17 -35.35
CA ILE A 245 -6.14 28.42 -34.15
C ILE A 245 -5.70 27.09 -33.55
N ILE A 246 -6.60 26.12 -33.40
CA ILE A 246 -6.28 24.79 -32.88
C ILE A 246 -5.21 24.10 -33.75
N GLU A 247 -5.32 24.13 -35.06
CA GLU A 247 -4.29 23.64 -35.97
C GLU A 247 -2.96 24.39 -35.80
N GLY A 248 -2.99 25.69 -35.58
CA GLY A 248 -1.83 26.51 -35.29
C GLY A 248 -1.12 26.14 -33.98
N VAL A 249 -1.86 25.66 -32.99
CA VAL A 249 -1.29 25.19 -31.69
C VAL A 249 -0.37 23.99 -31.89
N VAL A 250 -0.62 23.09 -32.82
CA VAL A 250 0.25 21.97 -33.15
C VAL A 250 1.64 22.44 -33.62
N GLN A 251 1.67 23.47 -34.50
CA GLN A 251 2.92 24.05 -34.92
C GLN A 251 3.63 24.79 -33.79
N LEU A 252 2.87 25.53 -32.99
CA LEU A 252 3.34 26.24 -31.80
C LEU A 252 3.95 25.26 -30.79
N SER A 253 3.33 24.11 -30.53
CA SER A 253 3.89 23.06 -29.66
C SER A 253 5.25 22.55 -30.15
N THR A 254 5.46 22.48 -31.46
CA THR A 254 6.77 22.13 -32.03
C THR A 254 7.84 23.19 -31.73
N GLU A 255 7.48 24.47 -31.74
CA GLU A 255 8.39 25.55 -31.34
C GLU A 255 8.70 25.52 -29.84
N ILE A 256 7.70 25.26 -29.01
CA ILE A 256 7.85 25.06 -27.56
C ILE A 256 8.80 23.89 -27.28
N LYS A 257 8.56 22.73 -27.88
CA LYS A 257 9.43 21.55 -27.77
C LYS A 257 10.88 21.88 -28.17
N ARG A 258 11.08 22.73 -29.19
CA ARG A 258 12.42 23.17 -29.58
C ARG A 258 13.07 24.09 -28.54
N ALA A 259 12.33 25.04 -27.97
CA ALA A 259 12.82 25.94 -26.93
C ALA A 259 13.22 25.16 -25.66
N LEU A 260 12.44 24.16 -25.29
CA LEU A 260 12.72 23.24 -24.18
C LEU A 260 13.81 22.20 -24.49
N ARG A 261 14.45 22.25 -25.67
CA ARG A 261 15.52 21.36 -26.14
C ARG A 261 15.11 19.89 -26.24
N ILE A 262 13.85 19.59 -26.42
CA ILE A 262 13.34 18.24 -26.66
C ILE A 262 13.90 17.72 -27.99
N PRO A 263 14.37 16.44 -28.08
CA PRO A 263 14.93 15.86 -29.31
C PRO A 263 13.98 15.95 -30.52
N HIS A 264 14.53 16.12 -31.71
CA HIS A 264 13.73 16.34 -32.94
C HIS A 264 12.76 15.16 -33.21
N GLN A 265 13.13 13.95 -32.88
CA GLN A 265 12.33 12.75 -33.11
C GLN A 265 11.01 12.76 -32.31
N GLU A 266 11.00 13.43 -31.14
CA GLU A 266 9.81 13.59 -30.29
C GLU A 266 9.05 14.89 -30.56
N ARG A 267 9.51 15.73 -31.48
CA ARG A 267 8.86 17.01 -31.81
C ARG A 267 7.69 16.86 -32.78
N VAL A 268 7.61 15.75 -33.49
CA VAL A 268 6.52 15.46 -34.42
C VAL A 268 5.43 14.72 -33.64
N GLY A 269 4.39 15.45 -33.20
CA GLY A 269 3.28 14.88 -32.47
C GLY A 269 2.39 13.98 -33.32
N LEU A 270 1.83 12.94 -32.75
CA LEU A 270 0.78 12.09 -33.34
C LEU A 270 -0.61 12.63 -32.99
N PHE A 271 -0.71 13.92 -32.79
CA PHE A 271 -1.77 14.68 -32.16
C PHE A 271 -3.16 14.53 -32.83
N GLU A 272 -3.20 14.39 -34.16
CA GLU A 272 -4.45 14.41 -34.92
C GLU A 272 -5.36 13.19 -34.63
N ALA A 273 -4.79 12.12 -34.09
CA ALA A 273 -5.55 10.89 -33.90
C ALA A 273 -6.50 10.90 -32.68
N ASP A 274 -6.13 11.58 -31.59
CA ASP A 274 -6.88 11.49 -30.32
C ASP A 274 -7.90 12.60 -30.13
N PHE A 275 -7.62 13.80 -30.66
CA PHE A 275 -8.52 14.93 -30.56
C PHE A 275 -9.27 15.11 -31.89
N ALA A 276 -10.57 14.86 -31.88
CA ALA A 276 -11.43 15.08 -33.05
C ALA A 276 -11.57 16.58 -33.37
N ILE A 277 -10.46 17.21 -33.76
CA ILE A 277 -10.34 18.66 -34.01
C ILE A 277 -11.26 19.11 -35.16
N GLU A 278 -11.73 18.19 -35.99
CA GLU A 278 -12.69 18.45 -37.06
C GLU A 278 -14.06 18.98 -36.56
N ASN A 279 -14.33 18.80 -35.23
CA ASN A 279 -15.58 19.24 -34.61
C ASN A 279 -15.33 20.07 -33.34
N VAL A 280 -15.31 21.38 -33.49
CA VAL A 280 -15.01 22.34 -32.40
C VAL A 280 -16.00 22.23 -31.26
N GLU A 281 -17.30 22.05 -31.56
CA GLU A 281 -18.34 21.96 -30.54
C GLU A 281 -18.21 20.69 -29.70
N ALA A 282 -17.75 19.58 -30.30
CA ALA A 282 -17.46 18.36 -29.55
C ALA A 282 -16.22 18.52 -28.64
N TYR A 283 -15.22 19.25 -29.14
CA TYR A 283 -14.03 19.57 -28.35
C TYR A 283 -14.36 20.49 -27.16
N GLU A 284 -15.17 21.54 -27.37
CA GLU A 284 -15.66 22.42 -26.32
C GLU A 284 -16.37 21.62 -25.20
N ALA A 285 -17.32 20.76 -25.60
CA ALA A 285 -18.03 19.91 -24.64
C ALA A 285 -17.08 18.97 -23.87
N TYR A 286 -16.04 18.42 -24.53
CA TYR A 286 -15.01 17.61 -23.87
C TYR A 286 -14.21 18.41 -22.85
N ILE A 287 -13.77 19.63 -23.20
CA ILE A 287 -13.01 20.50 -22.27
C ILE A 287 -13.87 20.88 -21.07
N ALA A 288 -15.17 21.21 -21.28
CA ALA A 288 -16.10 21.42 -20.16
C ALA A 288 -16.18 20.18 -19.23
N GLY A 289 -16.25 18.97 -19.81
CA GLY A 289 -16.23 17.73 -19.03
C GLY A 289 -14.98 17.57 -18.18
N LEU A 290 -13.80 17.93 -18.70
CA LEU A 290 -12.56 17.92 -17.94
C LEU A 290 -12.55 18.98 -16.82
N ALA A 291 -13.14 20.15 -17.04
CA ALA A 291 -13.27 21.19 -16.02
C ALA A 291 -14.13 20.69 -14.84
N TYR A 292 -15.31 20.16 -15.12
CA TYR A 292 -16.18 19.58 -14.10
C TYR A 292 -15.55 18.44 -13.31
N LEU A 293 -14.67 17.62 -13.93
CA LEU A 293 -13.93 16.58 -13.20
C LEU A 293 -12.98 17.17 -12.15
N VAL A 294 -12.31 18.30 -12.44
CA VAL A 294 -11.41 18.96 -11.48
C VAL A 294 -12.19 19.47 -10.26
N ASP A 295 -13.43 19.93 -10.47
CA ASP A 295 -14.31 20.44 -9.43
C ASP A 295 -15.14 19.35 -8.72
N PHE A 296 -14.93 18.06 -9.10
CA PHE A 296 -15.70 16.91 -8.61
C PHE A 296 -17.19 16.96 -8.90
N GLU A 297 -17.60 17.72 -9.93
CA GLU A 297 -18.97 17.84 -10.43
C GLU A 297 -19.26 16.70 -11.43
N TYR A 298 -19.35 15.46 -10.90
CA TYR A 298 -19.39 14.24 -11.70
C TYR A 298 -20.60 14.12 -12.63
N GLN A 299 -21.76 14.66 -12.25
CA GLN A 299 -22.96 14.61 -13.07
C GLN A 299 -22.83 15.57 -14.27
N GLU A 300 -22.29 16.75 -14.05
CA GLU A 300 -22.02 17.76 -15.07
C GLU A 300 -20.94 17.27 -16.04
N ALA A 301 -19.89 16.62 -15.52
CA ALA A 301 -18.85 15.99 -16.34
C ALA A 301 -19.43 14.88 -17.23
N GLU A 302 -20.31 14.02 -16.70
CA GLU A 302 -21.01 12.99 -17.47
C GLU A 302 -21.86 13.59 -18.59
N ASN A 303 -22.61 14.62 -18.27
CA ASN A 303 -23.46 15.32 -19.25
C ASN A 303 -22.61 15.93 -20.38
N ALA A 304 -21.50 16.57 -20.05
CA ALA A 304 -20.58 17.19 -20.99
C ALA A 304 -19.90 16.15 -21.90
N PHE A 305 -19.38 15.05 -21.37
CA PHE A 305 -18.82 14.00 -22.21
C PHE A 305 -19.87 13.32 -23.10
N ASN A 306 -21.10 13.14 -22.62
CA ASN A 306 -22.19 12.61 -23.43
C ASN A 306 -22.60 13.60 -24.53
N ALA A 307 -22.56 14.91 -24.28
CA ALA A 307 -22.79 15.93 -25.30
C ALA A 307 -21.71 15.87 -26.39
N ALA A 308 -20.41 15.78 -26.00
CA ALA A 308 -19.31 15.61 -26.94
C ALA A 308 -19.52 14.37 -27.85
N LEU A 309 -19.89 13.22 -27.24
CA LEU A 309 -20.16 11.98 -27.94
C LEU A 309 -21.46 12.01 -28.78
N GLY A 310 -22.41 12.84 -28.41
CA GLY A 310 -23.64 13.10 -29.21
C GLY A 310 -23.36 13.87 -30.51
N ILE A 311 -22.36 14.75 -30.45
CA ILE A 311 -21.92 15.56 -31.61
C ILE A 311 -20.96 14.74 -32.48
N ALA A 312 -19.94 14.11 -31.84
CA ALA A 312 -18.90 13.30 -32.48
C ALA A 312 -18.89 11.89 -31.89
N PRO A 313 -19.66 10.92 -32.44
CA PRO A 313 -19.74 9.56 -31.88
C PRO A 313 -18.42 8.82 -31.86
N ASP A 314 -17.45 9.15 -32.68
CA ASP A 314 -16.13 8.55 -32.79
C ASP A 314 -15.05 9.30 -31.96
N TYR A 315 -15.48 10.20 -31.07
CA TYR A 315 -14.57 10.93 -30.19
C TYR A 315 -14.09 10.03 -29.04
N HIS A 316 -13.09 9.18 -29.34
CA HIS A 316 -12.71 8.08 -28.47
C HIS A 316 -12.06 8.52 -27.15
N ILE A 317 -11.35 9.65 -27.10
CA ILE A 317 -10.80 10.18 -25.85
C ILE A 317 -11.92 10.61 -24.88
N ALA A 318 -12.98 11.26 -25.38
CA ALA A 318 -14.13 11.59 -24.55
C ALA A 318 -14.83 10.34 -24.02
N ARG A 319 -14.91 9.29 -24.85
CA ARG A 319 -15.46 8.00 -24.46
C ARG A 319 -14.62 7.33 -23.39
N PHE A 320 -13.30 7.39 -23.49
CA PHE A 320 -12.37 6.87 -22.48
C PHE A 320 -12.54 7.62 -21.15
N ARG A 321 -12.58 8.95 -21.16
CA ARG A 321 -12.79 9.77 -19.94
C ARG A 321 -14.14 9.50 -19.28
N LEU A 322 -15.20 9.31 -20.07
CA LEU A 322 -16.51 8.91 -19.56
C LEU A 322 -16.47 7.54 -18.88
N ALA A 323 -15.73 6.58 -19.44
CA ALA A 323 -15.55 5.26 -18.82
C ALA A 323 -14.77 5.36 -17.50
N GLN A 324 -13.72 6.17 -17.43
CA GLN A 324 -13.00 6.44 -16.18
C GLN A 324 -13.91 7.05 -15.11
N LEU A 325 -14.76 8.02 -15.50
CA LEU A 325 -15.75 8.62 -14.61
C LEU A 325 -16.73 7.57 -14.07
N TYR A 326 -17.22 6.66 -14.93
CA TYR A 326 -18.09 5.58 -14.47
C TYR A 326 -17.40 4.65 -13.49
N GLU A 327 -16.15 4.27 -13.74
CA GLU A 327 -15.37 3.43 -12.81
C GLU A 327 -15.13 4.13 -11.47
N SER A 328 -14.71 5.39 -11.48
CA SER A 328 -14.44 6.17 -10.26
C SER A 328 -15.70 6.39 -9.40
N THR A 329 -16.89 6.35 -10.03
CA THR A 329 -18.19 6.45 -9.34
C THR A 329 -18.83 5.09 -9.04
N GLY A 330 -18.08 3.98 -9.18
CA GLY A 330 -18.54 2.61 -8.85
C GLY A 330 -19.49 1.99 -9.90
N ARG A 331 -19.62 2.61 -11.08
CA ARG A 331 -20.51 2.17 -12.17
C ARG A 331 -19.76 1.32 -13.20
N SER A 332 -19.02 0.28 -12.74
CA SER A 332 -18.08 -0.52 -13.54
C SER A 332 -18.70 -1.16 -14.78
N GLU A 333 -19.97 -1.60 -14.73
CA GLU A 333 -20.67 -2.14 -15.91
C GLU A 333 -20.89 -1.09 -17.01
N LEU A 334 -21.18 0.15 -16.62
CA LEU A 334 -21.27 1.27 -17.56
C LEU A 334 -19.90 1.65 -18.12
N ALA A 335 -18.87 1.63 -17.28
CA ALA A 335 -17.48 1.84 -17.71
C ALA A 335 -17.09 0.84 -18.80
N ARG A 336 -17.30 -0.44 -18.55
CA ARG A 336 -17.05 -1.52 -19.51
C ARG A 336 -17.84 -1.32 -20.81
N ALA A 337 -19.17 -1.18 -20.71
CA ALA A 337 -20.02 -1.00 -21.89
C ALA A 337 -19.63 0.24 -22.73
N THR A 338 -19.05 1.26 -22.07
CA THR A 338 -18.55 2.47 -22.73
C THR A 338 -17.24 2.20 -23.46
N LEU A 339 -16.30 1.48 -22.84
CA LEU A 339 -15.02 1.08 -23.47
C LEU A 339 -15.23 0.10 -24.64
N ASP A 340 -16.18 -0.83 -24.52
CA ASP A 340 -16.48 -1.81 -25.57
C ASP A 340 -16.97 -1.16 -26.89
N ARG A 341 -17.45 0.09 -26.83
CA ARG A 341 -17.80 0.87 -28.02
C ARG A 341 -16.60 1.48 -28.74
N ILE A 342 -15.38 1.37 -28.21
CA ILE A 342 -14.16 1.77 -28.91
C ILE A 342 -13.74 0.58 -29.79
N PRO A 343 -13.79 0.71 -31.14
CA PRO A 343 -13.42 -0.38 -32.02
C PRO A 343 -11.95 -0.78 -31.86
N PRO A 344 -11.58 -2.05 -32.05
CA PRO A 344 -10.18 -2.48 -31.98
C PRO A 344 -9.28 -1.85 -33.05
N ASP A 345 -9.86 -1.44 -34.16
CA ASP A 345 -9.18 -0.79 -35.30
C ASP A 345 -9.36 0.72 -35.32
N ALA A 346 -9.82 1.32 -34.20
CA ALA A 346 -9.91 2.76 -34.07
C ALA A 346 -8.53 3.42 -34.28
N ASN A 347 -8.50 4.54 -35.00
CA ASN A 347 -7.29 5.31 -35.20
C ASN A 347 -6.97 6.11 -33.93
N LEU A 348 -6.22 5.52 -33.02
CA LEU A 348 -5.80 6.09 -31.76
C LEU A 348 -4.30 6.30 -31.73
N SER A 349 -3.82 7.30 -30.98
CA SER A 349 -2.40 7.36 -30.64
C SER A 349 -1.99 6.10 -29.85
N LYS A 350 -0.72 5.76 -29.91
CA LYS A 350 -0.19 4.61 -29.11
C LYS A 350 -0.48 4.79 -27.63
N ARG A 351 -0.42 6.02 -27.13
CA ARG A 351 -0.72 6.38 -25.75
C ARG A 351 -2.17 6.06 -25.39
N LEU A 352 -3.14 6.61 -26.14
CA LEU A 352 -4.57 6.37 -25.89
C LEU A 352 -4.94 4.89 -26.09
N GLN A 353 -4.32 4.22 -27.08
CA GLN A 353 -4.52 2.79 -27.29
C GLN A 353 -4.14 1.99 -26.01
N LEU A 354 -2.96 2.26 -25.41
CA LEU A 354 -2.53 1.57 -24.20
C LEU A 354 -3.43 1.89 -23.01
N TYR A 355 -3.87 3.13 -22.86
CA TYR A 355 -4.86 3.48 -21.83
C TYR A 355 -6.17 2.69 -21.99
N VAL A 356 -6.70 2.61 -23.19
CA VAL A 356 -7.96 1.87 -23.48
C VAL A 356 -7.79 0.37 -23.26
N GLU A 357 -6.68 -0.21 -23.72
CA GLU A 357 -6.39 -1.65 -23.54
C GLU A 357 -6.22 -2.00 -22.06
N GLY A 358 -5.45 -1.20 -21.32
CA GLY A 358 -5.27 -1.38 -19.89
C GLY A 358 -6.58 -1.21 -19.10
N ALA A 359 -7.38 -0.20 -19.43
CA ALA A 359 -8.68 0.01 -18.82
C ALA A 359 -9.67 -1.13 -19.11
N LYS A 360 -9.66 -1.69 -20.32
CA LYS A 360 -10.47 -2.89 -20.66
C LYS A 360 -10.07 -4.10 -19.80
N ALA A 361 -8.79 -4.28 -19.50
CA ALA A 361 -8.32 -5.34 -18.61
C ALA A 361 -8.65 -5.07 -17.13
N TYR A 362 -8.60 -3.80 -16.72
CA TYR A 362 -8.74 -3.37 -15.33
C TYR A 362 -10.20 -3.20 -14.87
N PHE A 363 -11.10 -2.61 -15.71
CA PHE A 363 -12.46 -2.22 -15.33
C PHE A 363 -13.50 -3.34 -15.49
N VAL A 364 -13.13 -4.56 -15.83
CA VAL A 364 -14.07 -5.67 -16.05
C VAL A 364 -14.38 -6.39 -14.74
N ALA A 365 -15.61 -6.90 -14.60
CA ALA A 365 -16.03 -7.72 -13.45
C ALA A 365 -15.15 -8.97 -13.23
N GLN A 366 -14.56 -9.51 -14.29
CA GLN A 366 -13.49 -10.51 -14.26
C GLN A 366 -12.17 -9.81 -14.59
N ARG A 367 -11.69 -9.00 -13.67
CA ARG A 367 -10.44 -8.25 -13.80
C ARG A 367 -9.28 -9.19 -14.15
N ASP A 368 -8.51 -8.82 -15.17
CA ASP A 368 -7.24 -9.44 -15.49
C ASP A 368 -6.10 -8.47 -15.11
N PRO A 369 -5.73 -8.43 -13.83
CA PRO A 369 -4.71 -7.51 -13.37
C PRO A 369 -3.34 -7.82 -14.00
N GLY A 370 -3.05 -9.07 -14.35
CA GLY A 370 -1.82 -9.46 -15.04
C GLY A 370 -1.73 -8.80 -16.42
N LYS A 371 -2.82 -8.80 -17.19
CA LYS A 371 -2.87 -8.10 -18.47
C LYS A 371 -2.80 -6.59 -18.31
N ALA A 372 -3.47 -6.03 -17.30
CA ALA A 372 -3.40 -4.60 -17.01
C ALA A 372 -1.96 -4.18 -16.67
N ILE A 373 -1.24 -4.96 -15.84
CA ILE A 373 0.18 -4.73 -15.51
C ILE A 373 1.04 -4.74 -16.77
N GLU A 374 0.86 -5.73 -17.66
CA GLU A 374 1.62 -5.80 -18.91
C GLU A 374 1.45 -4.52 -19.75
N VAL A 375 0.21 -4.11 -19.97
CA VAL A 375 -0.12 -2.92 -20.79
C VAL A 375 0.32 -1.62 -20.13
N TYR A 376 0.04 -1.45 -18.83
CA TYR A 376 0.45 -0.22 -18.13
C TYR A 376 1.97 -0.15 -17.91
N SER A 377 2.68 -1.28 -17.82
CA SER A 377 4.14 -1.29 -17.81
C SER A 377 4.72 -0.81 -19.15
N GLU A 378 4.12 -1.18 -20.28
CA GLU A 378 4.49 -0.63 -21.59
C GLU A 378 4.21 0.88 -21.64
N LEU A 379 3.05 1.32 -21.15
CA LEU A 379 2.68 2.73 -21.09
C LEU A 379 3.69 3.55 -20.28
N VAL A 380 3.99 3.13 -19.05
CA VAL A 380 4.99 3.78 -18.18
C VAL A 380 6.40 3.72 -18.80
N GLY A 381 6.74 2.64 -19.51
CA GLY A 381 8.00 2.53 -20.22
C GLY A 381 8.15 3.56 -21.34
N LEU A 382 7.06 3.90 -22.02
CA LEU A 382 7.03 4.92 -23.07
C LEU A 382 6.88 6.35 -22.51
N TYR A 383 6.10 6.50 -21.42
CA TYR A 383 5.76 7.80 -20.83
C TYR A 383 6.07 7.81 -19.31
N PRO A 384 7.35 7.75 -18.93
CA PRO A 384 7.78 7.50 -17.55
C PRO A 384 7.43 8.62 -16.56
N TYR A 385 7.16 9.81 -17.05
CA TYR A 385 6.83 10.99 -16.23
C TYR A 385 5.32 11.27 -16.15
N GLU A 386 4.50 10.40 -16.71
CA GLU A 386 3.05 10.56 -16.64
C GLU A 386 2.50 9.99 -15.34
N VAL A 387 1.96 10.88 -14.48
CA VAL A 387 1.44 10.49 -13.16
C VAL A 387 0.31 9.48 -13.28
N GLU A 388 -0.66 9.74 -14.17
CA GLU A 388 -1.83 8.89 -14.37
C GLU A 388 -1.44 7.46 -14.78
N ALA A 389 -0.47 7.32 -15.70
CA ALA A 389 0.03 6.02 -16.14
C ALA A 389 0.66 5.21 -15.00
N GLY A 390 1.50 5.87 -14.19
CA GLY A 390 2.12 5.24 -13.03
C GLY A 390 1.12 4.87 -11.93
N GLN A 391 0.13 5.72 -11.67
CA GLN A 391 -0.95 5.42 -10.72
C GLN A 391 -1.74 4.18 -11.15
N LEU A 392 -2.13 4.08 -12.42
CA LEU A 392 -2.84 2.92 -12.95
C LEU A 392 -2.01 1.64 -12.88
N LEU A 393 -0.71 1.72 -13.14
CA LEU A 393 0.21 0.58 -12.96
C LEU A 393 0.30 0.14 -11.51
N ALA A 394 0.46 1.10 -10.59
CA ALA A 394 0.54 0.81 -9.16
C ALA A 394 -0.77 0.17 -8.65
N GLU A 395 -1.92 0.69 -9.07
CA GLU A 395 -3.22 0.11 -8.72
C GLU A 395 -3.41 -1.30 -9.32
N ALA A 396 -2.92 -1.54 -10.55
CA ALA A 396 -2.95 -2.87 -11.15
C ALA A 396 -2.08 -3.87 -10.37
N TYR A 397 -0.88 -3.47 -9.93
CA TYR A 397 -0.05 -4.26 -9.02
C TYR A 397 -0.77 -4.55 -7.70
N TRP A 398 -1.41 -3.53 -7.11
CA TRP A 398 -2.17 -3.69 -5.87
C TRP A 398 -3.31 -4.69 -6.00
N LEU A 399 -4.08 -4.62 -7.09
CA LEU A 399 -5.14 -5.58 -7.38
C LEU A 399 -4.62 -7.00 -7.60
N ASP A 400 -3.41 -7.13 -8.15
CA ASP A 400 -2.75 -8.42 -8.33
C ASP A 400 -2.02 -8.91 -7.08
N PHE A 401 -2.21 -8.26 -5.93
CA PHE A 401 -1.56 -8.60 -4.66
C PHE A 401 -0.01 -8.52 -4.72
N GLN A 402 0.53 -7.70 -5.59
CA GLN A 402 1.95 -7.38 -5.67
C GLN A 402 2.20 -6.06 -4.90
N ASP A 403 1.95 -6.10 -3.59
CA ASP A 403 1.93 -4.91 -2.74
C ASP A 403 3.26 -4.14 -2.76
N SER A 404 4.39 -4.84 -2.74
CA SER A 404 5.72 -4.23 -2.82
C SER A 404 5.95 -3.49 -4.14
N ALA A 405 5.51 -4.08 -5.27
CA ALA A 405 5.64 -3.44 -6.59
C ALA A 405 4.76 -2.19 -6.70
N ALA A 406 3.54 -2.25 -6.15
CA ALA A 406 2.64 -1.10 -6.07
C ALA A 406 3.26 0.05 -5.26
N ILE A 407 3.80 -0.24 -4.08
CA ILE A 407 4.46 0.73 -3.21
C ILE A 407 5.72 1.31 -3.88
N ASP A 408 6.52 0.48 -4.55
CA ASP A 408 7.71 0.94 -5.27
C ASP A 408 7.34 1.90 -6.41
N GLU A 409 6.22 1.65 -7.12
CA GLU A 409 5.75 2.54 -8.17
C GLU A 409 5.20 3.86 -7.59
N PHE A 410 4.40 3.84 -6.52
CA PHE A 410 3.98 5.08 -5.85
C PHE A 410 5.16 5.86 -5.27
N ARG A 411 6.18 5.18 -4.75
CA ARG A 411 7.42 5.81 -4.29
C ARG A 411 8.16 6.48 -5.45
N ARG A 412 8.27 5.80 -6.62
CA ARG A 412 8.82 6.37 -7.84
C ARG A 412 8.08 7.64 -8.25
N LEU A 413 6.74 7.61 -8.25
CA LEU A 413 5.92 8.79 -8.56
C LEU A 413 6.17 9.94 -7.59
N SER A 414 6.24 9.68 -6.29
CA SER A 414 6.52 10.72 -5.29
C SER A 414 7.94 11.30 -5.40
N GLU A 415 8.91 10.52 -5.89
CA GLU A 415 10.29 10.99 -6.17
C GLU A 415 10.36 11.83 -7.46
N ILE A 416 9.60 11.47 -8.50
CA ILE A 416 9.57 12.18 -9.79
C ILE A 416 8.73 13.46 -9.69
N HIS A 417 7.61 13.39 -8.97
CA HIS A 417 6.69 14.49 -8.76
C HIS A 417 6.61 14.88 -7.27
N PRO A 418 7.70 15.39 -6.69
CA PRO A 418 7.77 15.68 -5.25
C PRO A 418 6.81 16.78 -4.79
N TYR A 419 6.26 17.53 -5.74
CA TYR A 419 5.28 18.61 -5.57
C TYR A 419 3.82 18.12 -5.76
N ASP A 420 3.61 16.87 -6.17
CA ASP A 420 2.26 16.32 -6.36
C ASP A 420 1.76 15.68 -5.05
N PRO A 421 0.72 16.28 -4.39
CA PRO A 421 0.19 15.75 -3.14
C PRO A 421 -0.45 14.38 -3.32
N THR A 422 -1.02 14.05 -4.50
CA THR A 422 -1.74 12.79 -4.73
C THR A 422 -0.79 11.60 -4.71
N SER A 423 0.43 11.75 -5.22
CA SER A 423 1.46 10.70 -5.19
C SER A 423 1.90 10.39 -3.75
N TRP A 424 2.08 11.42 -2.91
CA TRP A 424 2.42 11.23 -1.49
C TRP A 424 1.27 10.63 -0.69
N MET A 425 0.04 11.05 -0.98
CA MET A 425 -1.16 10.50 -0.37
C MET A 425 -1.30 9.00 -0.67
N ALA A 426 -1.24 8.63 -1.95
CA ALA A 426 -1.38 7.23 -2.38
C ALA A 426 -0.27 6.35 -1.79
N LEU A 427 0.99 6.82 -1.80
CA LEU A 427 2.09 6.12 -1.14
C LEU A 427 1.80 5.91 0.35
N GLY A 428 1.36 6.96 1.05
CA GLY A 428 1.05 6.89 2.47
C GLY A 428 -0.09 5.91 2.80
N GLU A 429 -1.15 5.88 2.01
CA GLU A 429 -2.26 4.93 2.16
C GLU A 429 -1.80 3.48 1.97
N ARG A 430 -1.06 3.17 0.91
CA ARG A 430 -0.57 1.82 0.66
C ARG A 430 0.41 1.34 1.73
N LEU A 431 1.26 2.24 2.23
CA LEU A 431 2.15 1.94 3.37
C LEU A 431 1.38 1.69 4.67
N LEU A 432 0.27 2.41 4.91
CA LEU A 432 -0.65 2.11 6.02
C LEU A 432 -1.27 0.72 5.86
N ASP A 433 -1.72 0.36 4.65
CA ASP A 433 -2.37 -0.92 4.38
C ASP A 433 -1.44 -2.12 4.69
N VAL A 434 -0.14 -1.98 4.41
CA VAL A 434 0.86 -3.03 4.71
C VAL A 434 1.51 -2.89 6.09
N GLY A 435 1.21 -1.82 6.84
CA GLY A 435 1.72 -1.59 8.19
C GLY A 435 3.14 -1.03 8.28
N GLU A 436 3.67 -0.46 7.19
CA GLU A 436 4.96 0.24 7.16
C GLU A 436 4.81 1.67 7.71
N LEU A 437 4.50 1.76 9.03
CA LEU A 437 4.00 2.97 9.68
C LEU A 437 5.00 4.14 9.72
N ASP A 438 6.31 3.87 9.76
CA ASP A 438 7.33 4.92 9.78
C ASP A 438 7.45 5.61 8.44
N GLU A 439 7.43 4.87 7.33
CA GLU A 439 7.45 5.44 5.98
C GLU A 439 6.09 6.09 5.65
N ALA A 440 4.97 5.45 6.05
CA ALA A 440 3.64 6.02 5.92
C ALA A 440 3.55 7.41 6.58
N ARG A 441 4.13 7.57 7.77
CA ARG A 441 4.18 8.86 8.46
C ARG A 441 4.88 9.93 7.64
N VAL A 442 6.04 9.62 7.07
CA VAL A 442 6.79 10.57 6.23
C VAL A 442 5.97 10.99 5.00
N ALA A 443 5.34 10.05 4.32
CA ALA A 443 4.53 10.32 3.14
C ALA A 443 3.29 11.17 3.49
N LEU A 444 2.56 10.81 4.55
CA LEU A 444 1.34 11.49 4.96
C LEU A 444 1.62 12.89 5.57
N GLU A 445 2.73 13.07 6.30
CA GLU A 445 3.17 14.39 6.77
C GLU A 445 3.56 15.30 5.60
N LYS A 446 4.18 14.72 4.56
CA LYS A 446 4.49 15.45 3.32
C LYS A 446 3.22 15.87 2.59
N PHE A 447 2.25 14.96 2.42
CA PHE A 447 0.93 15.28 1.89
C PHE A 447 0.25 16.40 2.69
N ALA A 448 0.16 16.26 4.02
CA ALA A 448 -0.47 17.24 4.89
C ALA A 448 0.23 18.61 4.85
N SER A 449 1.55 18.66 4.66
CA SER A 449 2.30 19.92 4.51
C SER A 449 1.97 20.66 3.21
N MET A 450 1.58 19.93 2.16
CA MET A 450 1.13 20.50 0.89
C MET A 450 -0.34 20.90 0.90
N LYS A 451 -1.13 20.29 1.78
CA LYS A 451 -2.57 20.49 1.92
C LYS A 451 -2.97 20.76 3.37
N PRO A 452 -2.51 21.88 3.98
CA PRO A 452 -2.64 22.11 5.42
C PRO A 452 -4.10 22.30 5.88
N GLY A 453 -5.02 22.62 4.97
CA GLY A 453 -6.46 22.76 5.23
C GLY A 453 -7.30 21.57 4.76
N ASP A 454 -6.70 20.45 4.35
CA ASP A 454 -7.42 19.32 3.81
C ASP A 454 -7.90 18.36 4.92
N ALA A 455 -9.23 18.16 5.00
CA ALA A 455 -9.83 17.23 5.95
C ALA A 455 -9.34 15.77 5.75
N PHE A 456 -9.02 15.39 4.51
CA PHE A 456 -8.54 14.03 4.20
C PHE A 456 -7.14 13.80 4.76
N ALA A 457 -6.25 14.82 4.72
CA ALA A 457 -4.91 14.72 5.32
C ALA A 457 -5.00 14.44 6.84
N PHE A 458 -5.90 15.14 7.54
CA PHE A 458 -6.14 14.88 8.96
C PHE A 458 -6.72 13.49 9.21
N ALA A 459 -7.63 13.00 8.35
CA ALA A 459 -8.20 11.66 8.49
C ALA A 459 -7.14 10.57 8.32
N LEU A 460 -6.25 10.68 7.33
CA LEU A 460 -5.16 9.74 7.12
C LEU A 460 -4.14 9.74 8.27
N LEU A 461 -3.77 10.92 8.79
CA LEU A 461 -2.94 11.03 9.99
C LEU A 461 -3.65 10.44 11.23
N GLY A 462 -4.99 10.52 11.28
CA GLY A 462 -5.80 9.84 12.28
C GLY A 462 -5.72 8.32 12.16
N ASN A 463 -5.81 7.78 10.94
CA ASN A 463 -5.66 6.34 10.68
C ASN A 463 -4.25 5.85 11.02
N LEU A 464 -3.21 6.62 10.70
CA LEU A 464 -1.84 6.34 11.11
C LEU A 464 -1.72 6.24 12.64
N ALA A 465 -2.27 7.22 13.37
CA ALA A 465 -2.26 7.22 14.83
C ALA A 465 -3.02 6.01 15.42
N LEU A 466 -4.13 5.59 14.78
CA LEU A 466 -4.86 4.37 15.15
C LEU A 466 -3.97 3.13 15.06
N GLN A 467 -3.29 2.95 13.95
CA GLN A 467 -2.42 1.79 13.73
C GLN A 467 -1.19 1.79 14.65
N GLN A 468 -0.70 2.98 15.03
CA GLN A 468 0.35 3.14 16.04
C GLN A 468 -0.14 2.87 17.47
N GLY A 469 -1.44 2.70 17.69
CA GLY A 469 -2.04 2.56 19.03
C GLY A 469 -2.20 3.89 19.79
N ASN A 470 -2.00 5.03 19.13
CA ASN A 470 -2.10 6.37 19.70
C ASN A 470 -3.55 6.88 19.63
N PHE A 471 -4.48 6.23 20.36
CA PHE A 471 -5.92 6.44 20.22
C PHE A 471 -6.38 7.86 20.56
N ASP A 472 -5.74 8.53 21.51
CA ASP A 472 -6.05 9.92 21.84
C ASP A 472 -5.74 10.87 20.68
N ILE A 473 -4.58 10.68 20.05
CA ILE A 473 -4.17 11.44 18.85
C ILE A 473 -5.11 11.12 17.68
N ALA A 474 -5.48 9.86 17.50
CA ALA A 474 -6.41 9.47 16.45
C ALA A 474 -7.77 10.18 16.58
N VAL A 475 -8.34 10.21 17.81
CA VAL A 475 -9.59 10.94 18.09
C VAL A 475 -9.44 12.44 17.79
N GLU A 476 -8.33 13.05 18.17
CA GLU A 476 -8.04 14.47 17.90
C GLU A 476 -7.97 14.74 16.39
N ARG A 477 -7.19 13.94 15.64
CA ARG A 477 -7.02 14.11 14.20
C ARG A 477 -8.33 13.94 13.41
N HIS A 478 -9.12 12.93 13.73
CA HIS A 478 -10.44 12.77 13.10
C HIS A 478 -11.40 13.90 13.45
N LYS A 479 -11.35 14.46 14.67
CA LYS A 479 -12.12 15.65 15.02
C LYS A 479 -11.68 16.88 14.24
N ASN A 480 -10.37 17.10 14.06
CA ASN A 480 -9.85 18.19 13.26
C ASN A 480 -10.32 18.09 11.80
N ALA A 481 -10.36 16.86 11.23
CA ALA A 481 -10.95 16.63 9.92
C ALA A 481 -12.44 17.03 9.86
N LEU A 482 -13.20 16.74 10.91
CA LEU A 482 -14.63 17.07 11.00
C LEU A 482 -14.89 18.56 11.33
N GLU A 483 -13.95 19.27 11.93
CA GLU A 483 -14.01 20.73 12.08
C GLU A 483 -13.88 21.43 10.72
N LEU A 484 -13.03 20.89 9.82
CA LEU A 484 -12.88 21.40 8.45
C LEU A 484 -14.07 21.01 7.56
N LYS A 485 -14.53 19.74 7.65
CA LYS A 485 -15.62 19.20 6.86
C LYS A 485 -16.54 18.34 7.73
N PRO A 486 -17.62 18.91 8.30
CA PRO A 486 -18.50 18.23 9.27
C PRO A 486 -19.19 16.96 8.75
N ASP A 487 -19.46 16.90 7.45
CA ASP A 487 -20.09 15.78 6.76
C ASP A 487 -19.08 14.75 6.21
N PHE A 488 -17.77 14.91 6.50
CA PHE A 488 -16.73 14.03 5.97
C PHE A 488 -16.83 12.62 6.52
N VAL A 489 -17.44 11.73 5.75
CA VAL A 489 -17.80 10.36 6.17
C VAL A 489 -16.59 9.53 6.60
N VAL A 490 -15.47 9.63 5.90
CA VAL A 490 -14.22 8.90 6.24
C VAL A 490 -13.76 9.25 7.67
N ALA A 491 -13.78 10.55 8.02
CA ALA A 491 -13.42 10.99 9.37
C ALA A 491 -14.48 10.58 10.42
N ARG A 492 -15.78 10.54 10.07
CA ARG A 492 -16.84 10.04 10.96
C ARG A 492 -16.63 8.57 11.32
N ILE A 493 -16.30 7.72 10.34
CA ILE A 493 -15.98 6.30 10.54
C ILE A 493 -14.67 6.17 11.35
N GLY A 494 -13.62 6.91 10.97
CA GLY A 494 -12.35 6.92 11.68
C GLY A 494 -12.48 7.34 13.14
N LEU A 495 -13.31 8.34 13.43
CA LEU A 495 -13.61 8.77 14.80
C LEU A 495 -14.32 7.65 15.61
N ALA A 496 -15.30 6.98 15.01
CA ALA A 496 -16.00 5.88 15.68
C ALA A 496 -15.04 4.74 16.02
N ARG A 497 -14.18 4.33 15.06
CA ARG A 497 -13.13 3.34 15.31
C ARG A 497 -12.16 3.78 16.41
N SER A 498 -11.72 5.05 16.37
CA SER A 498 -10.82 5.62 17.38
C SER A 498 -11.43 5.62 18.79
N GLN A 499 -12.71 5.99 18.92
CA GLN A 499 -13.44 5.98 20.18
C GLN A 499 -13.56 4.55 20.72
N TYR A 500 -13.92 3.58 19.87
CA TYR A 500 -14.00 2.18 20.29
C TYR A 500 -12.66 1.66 20.80
N LEU A 501 -11.59 1.91 20.07
CA LEU A 501 -10.24 1.44 20.40
C LEU A 501 -9.66 2.13 21.65
N LYS A 502 -10.10 3.36 21.91
CA LYS A 502 -9.82 4.08 23.16
C LYS A 502 -10.57 3.52 24.37
N GLY A 503 -11.66 2.76 24.15
CA GLY A 503 -12.49 2.16 25.18
C GLY A 503 -13.87 2.81 25.35
N ASP A 504 -14.22 3.82 24.56
CA ASP A 504 -15.54 4.44 24.55
C ASP A 504 -16.46 3.75 23.53
N ALA A 505 -16.85 2.52 23.87
CA ALA A 505 -17.71 1.71 23.02
C ALA A 505 -19.11 2.31 22.81
N GLY A 506 -19.63 3.08 23.79
CA GLY A 506 -20.95 3.71 23.69
C GLY A 506 -20.97 4.84 22.67
N ALA A 507 -19.98 5.72 22.68
CA ALA A 507 -19.83 6.77 21.68
C ALA A 507 -19.63 6.20 20.28
N ALA A 508 -18.80 5.16 20.15
CA ALA A 508 -18.54 4.49 18.87
C ALA A 508 -19.82 3.84 18.30
N GLU A 509 -20.56 3.07 19.10
CA GLU A 509 -21.83 2.46 18.67
C GLU A 509 -22.84 3.52 18.22
N SER A 510 -22.95 4.62 18.95
CA SER A 510 -23.84 5.74 18.59
C SER A 510 -23.44 6.37 17.26
N ALA A 511 -22.14 6.55 17.02
CA ALA A 511 -21.61 7.12 15.77
C ALA A 511 -21.90 6.21 14.56
N TRP A 512 -21.65 4.90 14.67
CA TRP A 512 -21.98 3.97 13.57
C TRP A 512 -23.49 3.89 13.31
N ARG A 513 -24.34 3.87 14.35
CA ARG A 513 -25.80 3.89 14.17
C ARG A 513 -26.28 5.16 13.48
N SER A 514 -25.66 6.31 13.78
CA SER A 514 -25.96 7.56 13.10
C SER A 514 -25.60 7.49 11.60
N LEU A 515 -24.46 6.88 11.26
CA LEU A 515 -24.06 6.68 9.87
C LEU A 515 -25.02 5.75 9.12
N LEU A 516 -25.50 4.67 9.76
CA LEU A 516 -26.43 3.71 9.17
C LEU A 516 -27.78 4.33 8.79
N THR A 517 -28.24 5.34 9.53
CA THR A 517 -29.54 5.99 9.35
C THR A 517 -29.48 7.29 8.56
N ASP A 518 -28.30 7.71 8.13
CA ASP A 518 -28.06 8.95 7.40
C ASP A 518 -28.12 8.70 5.88
N ASP A 519 -29.26 9.01 5.26
CA ASP A 519 -29.47 8.78 3.82
C ASP A 519 -28.60 9.68 2.91
N SER A 520 -27.96 10.72 3.46
CA SER A 520 -26.98 11.52 2.73
C SER A 520 -25.62 10.82 2.58
N VAL A 521 -25.38 9.77 3.39
CA VAL A 521 -24.15 8.96 3.32
C VAL A 521 -24.31 7.89 2.24
N ALA A 522 -23.34 7.80 1.33
CA ALA A 522 -23.32 6.80 0.27
C ALA A 522 -23.43 5.37 0.82
N ALA A 523 -24.16 4.50 0.10
CA ALA A 523 -24.48 3.13 0.49
C ALA A 523 -23.23 2.35 0.95
N ALA A 524 -22.13 2.49 0.23
CA ALA A 524 -20.87 1.81 0.54
C ALA A 524 -20.37 2.08 1.97
N TYR A 525 -20.34 3.34 2.42
CA TYR A 525 -19.90 3.71 3.78
C TYR A 525 -20.90 3.30 4.87
N ARG A 526 -22.19 3.30 4.53
CA ARG A 526 -23.22 2.77 5.45
C ARG A 526 -23.03 1.28 5.68
N ILE A 527 -22.75 0.51 4.62
CA ILE A 527 -22.46 -0.92 4.68
C ILE A 527 -21.18 -1.20 5.47
N ASP A 528 -20.10 -0.44 5.24
CA ASP A 528 -18.87 -0.57 6.02
C ASP A 528 -19.11 -0.29 7.51
N SER A 529 -19.92 0.72 7.82
CA SER A 529 -20.32 1.01 9.21
C SER A 529 -21.16 -0.13 9.83
N ALA A 530 -21.99 -0.83 9.03
CA ALA A 530 -22.72 -2.00 9.48
C ALA A 530 -21.77 -3.16 9.83
N PHE A 531 -20.78 -3.42 9.00
CA PHE A 531 -19.78 -4.46 9.26
C PHE A 531 -18.91 -4.13 10.48
N ASP A 532 -18.45 -2.89 10.64
CA ASP A 532 -17.70 -2.45 11.82
C ASP A 532 -18.54 -2.67 13.10
N LEU A 533 -19.78 -2.20 13.09
CA LEU A 533 -20.67 -2.35 14.26
C LEU A 533 -20.98 -3.83 14.55
N ALA A 534 -21.27 -4.63 13.54
CA ALA A 534 -21.51 -6.06 13.71
C ALA A 534 -20.26 -6.77 14.25
N GLY A 535 -19.06 -6.43 13.77
CA GLY A 535 -17.78 -6.96 14.25
C GLY A 535 -17.56 -6.66 15.75
N VAL A 536 -17.79 -5.43 16.15
CA VAL A 536 -17.68 -5.01 17.56
C VAL A 536 -18.69 -5.73 18.45
N LEU A 537 -19.96 -5.82 18.02
CA LEU A 537 -21.00 -6.53 18.76
C LEU A 537 -20.69 -8.03 18.88
N ARG A 538 -20.21 -8.64 17.79
CA ARG A 538 -19.70 -10.02 17.77
C ARG A 538 -18.56 -10.21 18.77
N GLY A 539 -17.58 -9.31 18.79
CA GLY A 539 -16.44 -9.32 19.71
C GLY A 539 -16.85 -9.20 21.18
N ARG A 540 -18.06 -8.68 21.47
CA ARG A 540 -18.65 -8.57 22.82
C ARG A 540 -19.61 -9.70 23.14
N GLY A 541 -19.75 -10.72 22.28
CA GLY A 541 -20.65 -11.83 22.45
C GLY A 541 -22.15 -11.47 22.26
N GLN A 542 -22.46 -10.32 21.65
CA GLN A 542 -23.82 -9.85 21.36
C GLN A 542 -24.24 -10.26 19.95
N PHE A 543 -24.23 -11.55 19.68
CA PHE A 543 -24.43 -12.13 18.37
C PHE A 543 -25.79 -11.81 17.75
N ASP A 544 -26.87 -11.82 18.58
CA ASP A 544 -28.21 -11.49 18.10
C ASP A 544 -28.31 -10.05 17.63
N LYS A 545 -27.66 -9.11 18.32
CA LYS A 545 -27.60 -7.71 17.90
C LYS A 545 -26.74 -7.54 16.65
N ALA A 546 -25.62 -8.27 16.54
CA ALA A 546 -24.74 -8.24 15.37
C ALA A 546 -25.48 -8.74 14.12
N LEU A 547 -26.24 -9.85 14.23
CA LEU A 547 -27.10 -10.36 13.15
C LEU A 547 -28.14 -9.32 12.75
N GLY A 548 -28.83 -8.71 13.73
CA GLY A 548 -29.84 -7.67 13.47
C GLY A 548 -29.29 -6.49 12.67
N VAL A 549 -28.08 -6.02 12.97
CA VAL A 549 -27.42 -4.93 12.21
C VAL A 549 -27.21 -5.32 10.74
N ILE A 550 -26.75 -6.53 10.47
CA ILE A 550 -26.55 -7.01 9.09
C ILE A 550 -27.91 -7.21 8.39
N GLU A 551 -28.90 -7.79 9.07
CA GLU A 551 -30.25 -8.02 8.54
C GLU A 551 -30.95 -6.70 8.17
N ASP A 552 -30.86 -5.69 9.03
CA ASP A 552 -31.42 -4.35 8.79
C ASP A 552 -30.73 -3.66 7.60
N SER A 553 -29.44 -3.98 7.36
CA SER A 553 -28.66 -3.42 6.24
C SER A 553 -28.82 -4.21 4.92
N MET A 554 -29.44 -5.40 4.93
CA MET A 554 -29.57 -6.26 3.74
C MET A 554 -30.26 -5.59 2.54
N PRO A 555 -31.29 -4.73 2.68
CA PRO A 555 -31.84 -4.02 1.52
C PRO A 555 -30.79 -3.20 0.77
N LEU A 556 -29.93 -2.49 1.50
CA LEU A 556 -28.84 -1.69 0.97
C LEU A 556 -27.73 -2.55 0.37
N ILE A 557 -27.36 -3.64 1.07
CA ILE A 557 -26.29 -4.58 0.63
C ILE A 557 -26.66 -5.26 -0.69
N ARG A 558 -27.94 -5.56 -0.95
CA ARG A 558 -28.39 -6.21 -2.18
C ARG A 558 -28.26 -5.33 -3.41
N GLU A 559 -28.24 -4.02 -3.25
CA GLU A 559 -27.97 -3.08 -4.33
C GLU A 559 -26.48 -3.07 -4.72
N GLU A 560 -25.61 -3.47 -3.78
CA GLU A 560 -24.16 -3.56 -3.94
C GLU A 560 -23.72 -5.04 -4.11
N GLN A 561 -23.87 -5.58 -5.30
CA GLN A 561 -23.71 -7.03 -5.59
C GLN A 561 -22.40 -7.64 -5.08
N LEU A 562 -21.29 -6.89 -5.11
CA LEU A 562 -19.99 -7.38 -4.63
C LEU A 562 -19.92 -7.51 -3.10
N ARG A 563 -20.82 -6.90 -2.33
CA ARG A 563 -20.85 -6.92 -0.86
C ARG A 563 -21.80 -7.96 -0.29
N ALA A 564 -22.72 -8.50 -1.09
CA ALA A 564 -23.67 -9.51 -0.67
C ALA A 564 -23.00 -10.81 -0.17
N PRO A 565 -22.01 -11.40 -0.87
CA PRO A 565 -21.30 -12.57 -0.36
C PRO A 565 -20.57 -12.31 0.96
N LEU A 566 -20.03 -11.10 1.14
CA LEU A 566 -19.39 -10.70 2.40
C LEU A 566 -20.38 -10.70 3.57
N ALA A 567 -21.58 -10.13 3.37
CA ALA A 567 -22.62 -10.14 4.39
C ALA A 567 -23.04 -11.57 4.78
N LEU A 568 -23.19 -12.45 3.79
CA LEU A 568 -23.49 -13.88 4.04
C LEU A 568 -22.36 -14.55 4.84
N SER A 569 -21.09 -14.26 4.52
CA SER A 569 -19.94 -14.78 5.26
C SER A 569 -19.90 -14.27 6.70
N VAL A 570 -20.18 -12.99 6.92
CA VAL A 570 -20.26 -12.40 8.28
C VAL A 570 -21.39 -13.05 9.08
N GLN A 571 -22.59 -13.17 8.51
CA GLN A 571 -23.72 -13.84 9.17
C GLN A 571 -23.39 -15.30 9.49
N GLY A 572 -22.86 -16.05 8.52
CA GLY A 572 -22.45 -17.44 8.70
C GLY A 572 -21.42 -17.60 9.82
N SER A 573 -20.41 -16.73 9.87
CA SER A 573 -19.42 -16.73 10.94
C SER A 573 -20.04 -16.42 12.33
N ILE A 574 -21.03 -15.53 12.41
CA ILE A 574 -21.75 -15.24 13.67
C ILE A 574 -22.58 -16.46 14.10
N TYR A 575 -23.31 -17.12 13.17
CA TYR A 575 -24.04 -18.35 13.49
C TYR A 575 -23.12 -19.49 13.94
N LEU A 576 -21.94 -19.61 13.32
CA LEU A 576 -20.92 -20.56 13.77
C LEU A 576 -20.47 -20.28 15.20
N ASP A 577 -20.27 -19.01 15.57
CA ASP A 577 -19.90 -18.60 16.92
C ASP A 577 -21.02 -18.83 17.94
N LYS A 578 -22.28 -18.73 17.53
CA LYS A 578 -23.45 -19.11 18.34
C LYS A 578 -23.63 -20.62 18.54
N GLY A 579 -22.94 -21.44 17.73
CA GLY A 579 -23.11 -22.89 17.72
C GLY A 579 -24.29 -23.37 16.83
N ASP A 580 -24.87 -22.50 15.99
CA ASP A 580 -25.88 -22.86 14.99
C ASP A 580 -25.22 -23.29 13.69
N ALA A 581 -24.78 -24.53 13.70
CA ALA A 581 -24.00 -25.13 12.63
C ALA A 581 -24.74 -25.19 11.28
N GLU A 582 -26.03 -25.51 11.29
CA GLU A 582 -26.84 -25.66 10.07
C GLU A 582 -26.99 -24.35 9.30
N ARG A 583 -27.25 -23.26 10.03
CA ARG A 583 -27.34 -21.93 9.41
C ARG A 583 -25.96 -21.42 8.96
N ALA A 584 -24.92 -21.68 9.76
CA ALA A 584 -23.57 -21.32 9.40
C ALA A 584 -23.15 -21.98 8.08
N GLU A 585 -23.35 -23.29 7.94
CA GLU A 585 -23.05 -24.05 6.74
C GLU A 585 -23.80 -23.49 5.51
N THR A 586 -25.11 -23.30 5.64
CA THR A 586 -25.94 -22.76 4.54
C THR A 586 -25.41 -21.41 4.05
N LEU A 587 -25.10 -20.51 4.97
CA LEU A 587 -24.68 -19.13 4.63
C LEU A 587 -23.26 -19.07 4.11
N LEU A 588 -22.31 -19.80 4.71
CA LEU A 588 -20.92 -19.81 4.27
C LEU A 588 -20.73 -20.47 2.91
N THR A 589 -21.41 -21.60 2.68
CA THR A 589 -21.41 -22.25 1.36
C THR A 589 -22.00 -21.34 0.29
N ARG A 590 -23.10 -20.67 0.59
CA ARG A 590 -23.71 -19.70 -0.31
C ARG A 590 -22.80 -18.51 -0.57
N ALA A 591 -22.16 -17.95 0.46
CA ALA A 591 -21.19 -16.86 0.32
C ALA A 591 -20.06 -17.22 -0.64
N PHE A 592 -19.54 -18.45 -0.52
CA PHE A 592 -18.49 -18.98 -1.39
C PHE A 592 -18.97 -19.12 -2.85
N GLN A 593 -20.19 -19.67 -3.05
CA GLN A 593 -20.75 -19.87 -4.40
C GLN A 593 -21.10 -18.58 -5.13
N GLU A 594 -21.55 -17.56 -4.42
CA GLU A 594 -21.93 -16.25 -4.98
C GLU A 594 -20.75 -15.31 -5.17
N ALA A 595 -19.59 -15.58 -4.55
CA ALA A 595 -18.40 -14.74 -4.71
C ALA A 595 -17.79 -14.93 -6.10
N PRO A 596 -17.55 -13.85 -6.88
CA PRO A 596 -17.03 -13.94 -8.26
C PRO A 596 -15.62 -14.54 -8.33
N ALA A 597 -14.80 -14.31 -7.30
CA ALA A 597 -13.54 -15.01 -7.03
C ALA A 597 -13.47 -15.13 -5.52
N PRO A 598 -13.53 -16.33 -4.92
CA PRO A 598 -13.60 -16.45 -3.48
C PRO A 598 -12.30 -15.96 -2.85
N PRO A 599 -12.30 -14.80 -2.18
CA PRO A 599 -11.12 -14.34 -1.46
C PRO A 599 -10.84 -15.32 -0.32
N THR A 600 -9.57 -15.43 0.05
CA THR A 600 -9.06 -16.29 1.12
C THR A 600 -9.93 -16.31 2.37
N ARG A 601 -10.47 -15.17 2.76
CA ARG A 601 -11.35 -15.07 3.96
C ARG A 601 -12.61 -15.92 3.87
N PHE A 602 -13.18 -16.14 2.67
CA PHE A 602 -14.37 -17.00 2.51
C PHE A 602 -13.98 -18.47 2.63
N LEU A 603 -12.89 -18.87 1.96
CA LEU A 603 -12.34 -20.22 2.12
C LEU A 603 -11.92 -20.47 3.57
N PHE A 604 -11.27 -19.50 4.21
CA PHE A 604 -10.88 -19.64 5.61
C PHE A 604 -12.10 -19.77 6.55
N ALA A 605 -13.14 -18.96 6.36
CA ALA A 605 -14.37 -19.08 7.14
C ALA A 605 -15.08 -20.41 6.92
N LEU A 606 -15.08 -20.91 5.67
CA LEU A 606 -15.61 -22.22 5.32
C LEU A 606 -14.81 -23.33 5.99
N GLY A 607 -13.48 -23.33 5.88
CA GLY A 607 -12.60 -24.31 6.52
C GLY A 607 -12.70 -24.30 8.05
N MET A 608 -12.87 -23.14 8.69
CA MET A 608 -13.12 -23.05 10.12
C MET A 608 -14.46 -23.68 10.51
N MET A 609 -15.47 -23.59 9.68
CA MET A 609 -16.75 -24.26 9.88
C MET A 609 -16.59 -25.78 9.72
N GLU A 610 -16.00 -26.24 8.63
CA GLU A 610 -15.75 -27.65 8.35
C GLU A 610 -14.94 -28.32 9.47
N PHE A 611 -13.89 -27.64 9.94
CA PHE A 611 -13.12 -28.04 11.12
C PHE A 611 -14.03 -28.24 12.35
N ARG A 612 -14.85 -27.23 12.70
CA ARG A 612 -15.73 -27.28 13.87
C ARG A 612 -16.82 -28.33 13.78
N LEU A 613 -17.25 -28.71 12.55
CA LEU A 613 -18.25 -29.73 12.31
C LEU A 613 -17.65 -31.13 12.16
N GLY A 614 -16.33 -31.25 12.11
CA GLY A 614 -15.63 -32.51 11.88
C GLY A 614 -15.76 -33.04 10.45
N HIS A 615 -15.99 -32.17 9.48
CA HIS A 615 -16.09 -32.48 8.05
C HIS A 615 -14.69 -32.59 7.43
N ALA A 616 -13.96 -33.67 7.76
CA ALA A 616 -12.56 -33.80 7.44
C ALA A 616 -12.23 -33.77 5.93
N THR A 617 -13.08 -34.40 5.10
CA THR A 617 -12.87 -34.45 3.64
C THR A 617 -13.03 -33.07 3.01
N GLU A 618 -14.07 -32.35 3.37
CA GLU A 618 -14.35 -30.99 2.88
C GLU A 618 -13.27 -30.02 3.35
N LEU A 619 -12.81 -30.17 4.59
CA LEU A 619 -11.69 -29.38 5.15
C LEU A 619 -10.40 -29.57 4.34
N ASP A 620 -10.08 -30.84 3.97
CA ASP A 620 -8.91 -31.12 3.13
C ASP A 620 -9.02 -30.46 1.75
N GLU A 621 -10.22 -30.47 1.15
CA GLU A 621 -10.48 -29.79 -0.12
C GLU A 621 -10.31 -28.26 0.01
N THR A 622 -10.81 -27.68 1.09
CA THR A 622 -10.67 -26.25 1.37
C THR A 622 -9.21 -25.85 1.63
N ILE A 623 -8.45 -26.66 2.37
CA ILE A 623 -7.00 -26.47 2.56
C ILE A 623 -6.26 -26.54 1.23
N ALA A 624 -6.59 -27.51 0.37
CA ALA A 624 -5.99 -27.61 -0.96
C ALA A 624 -6.32 -26.39 -1.84
N ALA A 625 -7.55 -25.88 -1.79
CA ALA A 625 -7.94 -24.68 -2.51
C ALA A 625 -7.18 -23.43 -2.03
N LEU A 626 -6.98 -23.27 -0.71
CA LEU A 626 -6.17 -22.18 -0.15
C LEU A 626 -4.71 -22.26 -0.63
N ARG A 627 -4.11 -23.46 -0.63
CA ARG A 627 -2.74 -23.66 -1.14
C ARG A 627 -2.62 -23.36 -2.63
N LEU A 628 -3.64 -23.69 -3.42
CA LEU A 628 -3.66 -23.37 -4.85
C LEU A 628 -3.66 -21.86 -5.10
N LEU A 629 -4.31 -21.06 -4.24
CA LEU A 629 -4.27 -19.61 -4.31
C LEU A 629 -2.86 -19.06 -3.99
N SER A 630 -2.17 -19.65 -3.01
CA SER A 630 -0.81 -19.29 -2.64
C SER A 630 0.21 -19.58 -3.74
N ASP A 631 0.07 -20.71 -4.43
CA ASP A 631 0.95 -21.11 -5.55
C ASP A 631 0.90 -20.15 -6.74
N SER A 632 -0.03 -19.19 -6.77
CA SER A 632 -0.12 -18.17 -7.81
C SER A 632 1.00 -17.09 -7.78
N ASN A 633 2.03 -17.29 -6.99
CA ASN A 633 3.29 -16.51 -6.99
C ASN A 633 3.17 -15.06 -6.49
N LYS A 634 2.37 -14.83 -5.46
CA LYS A 634 2.13 -13.51 -4.86
C LYS A 634 2.74 -13.43 -3.46
N PRO A 635 4.02 -13.05 -3.32
CA PRO A 635 4.77 -13.17 -2.08
C PRO A 635 4.25 -12.27 -0.94
N ASP A 636 3.56 -11.18 -1.29
CA ASP A 636 3.17 -10.15 -0.33
C ASP A 636 1.92 -10.54 0.48
N ARG A 637 1.04 -11.40 -0.10
CA ARG A 637 -0.17 -11.91 0.54
C ARG A 637 -0.20 -13.42 0.51
N ASN A 638 0.58 -14.03 1.39
CA ASN A 638 0.74 -15.47 1.45
C ASN A 638 -0.50 -16.15 2.08
N GLU A 639 -1.23 -16.90 1.26
CA GLU A 639 -2.44 -17.62 1.65
C GLU A 639 -2.14 -18.95 2.37
N ASP A 640 -0.90 -19.44 2.33
CA ASP A 640 -0.46 -20.65 3.04
C ASP A 640 -0.65 -20.55 4.54
N LYS A 641 -0.62 -19.34 5.10
CA LYS A 641 -0.87 -19.13 6.54
C LYS A 641 -2.24 -19.66 6.97
N ALA A 642 -3.28 -19.38 6.17
CA ALA A 642 -4.63 -19.85 6.43
C ALA A 642 -4.73 -21.38 6.28
N ALA A 643 -4.11 -21.92 5.22
CA ALA A 643 -4.06 -23.37 4.98
C ALA A 643 -3.27 -24.10 6.10
N ASN A 644 -2.10 -23.57 6.48
CA ASN A 644 -1.27 -24.12 7.54
C ASN A 644 -1.97 -24.07 8.91
N TYR A 645 -2.74 -23.01 9.18
CA TYR A 645 -3.49 -22.92 10.42
C TYR A 645 -4.58 -23.99 10.51
N LEU A 646 -5.40 -24.14 9.46
CA LEU A 646 -6.46 -25.17 9.41
C LEU A 646 -5.90 -26.57 9.50
N ALA A 647 -4.86 -26.90 8.72
CA ALA A 647 -4.18 -28.17 8.77
C ALA A 647 -3.51 -28.43 10.14
N GLY A 648 -2.96 -27.39 10.75
CA GLY A 648 -2.37 -27.46 12.08
C GLY A 648 -3.37 -27.73 13.19
N LEU A 649 -4.60 -27.16 13.08
CA LEU A 649 -5.69 -27.48 14.00
C LEU A 649 -6.17 -28.93 13.84
N SER A 650 -6.31 -29.43 12.60
CA SER A 650 -6.67 -30.83 12.33
C SER A 650 -5.64 -31.79 12.93
N ALA A 651 -4.35 -31.54 12.69
CA ALA A 651 -3.27 -32.34 13.29
C ALA A 651 -3.28 -32.30 14.83
N LEU A 652 -3.63 -31.15 15.42
CA LEU A 652 -3.76 -31.00 16.87
C LEU A 652 -4.92 -31.86 17.44
N GLU A 653 -6.07 -31.91 16.78
CA GLU A 653 -7.18 -32.78 17.17
C GLU A 653 -6.84 -34.28 17.06
N GLU A 654 -6.06 -34.65 16.04
CA GLU A 654 -5.52 -36.01 15.87
C GLU A 654 -4.41 -36.37 16.85
N ASN A 655 -4.01 -35.41 17.71
CA ASN A 655 -2.90 -35.52 18.67
C ASN A 655 -1.52 -35.74 17.98
N ASP A 656 -1.39 -35.36 16.70
CA ASP A 656 -0.09 -35.28 16.02
C ASP A 656 0.58 -33.94 16.31
N LEU A 657 1.18 -33.86 17.51
CA LEU A 657 1.82 -32.63 17.99
C LEU A 657 3.01 -32.22 17.09
N GLY A 658 3.64 -33.16 16.38
CA GLY A 658 4.77 -32.88 15.50
C GLY A 658 4.34 -32.11 14.26
N SER A 659 3.34 -32.61 13.53
CA SER A 659 2.76 -31.92 12.37
C SER A 659 2.08 -30.61 12.78
N ALA A 660 1.32 -30.61 13.87
CA ALA A 660 0.68 -29.41 14.41
C ALA A 660 1.69 -28.31 14.71
N ALA A 661 2.87 -28.65 15.33
CA ALA A 661 3.91 -27.68 15.63
C ALA A 661 4.49 -27.03 14.37
N SER A 662 4.83 -27.83 13.37
CA SER A 662 5.36 -27.32 12.10
C SER A 662 4.37 -26.37 11.41
N LEU A 663 3.11 -26.79 11.32
CA LEU A 663 2.07 -26.06 10.59
C LEU A 663 1.62 -24.76 11.32
N LEU A 664 1.36 -24.84 12.63
CA LEU A 664 0.94 -23.67 13.40
C LEU A 664 2.08 -22.65 13.58
N GLN A 665 3.33 -23.11 13.66
CA GLN A 665 4.48 -22.21 13.65
C GLN A 665 4.59 -21.47 12.30
N ALA A 666 4.48 -22.20 11.18
CA ALA A 666 4.48 -21.60 9.84
C ALA A 666 3.34 -20.59 9.68
N ALA A 667 2.12 -20.89 10.16
CA ALA A 667 1.00 -19.97 10.13
C ALA A 667 1.28 -18.62 10.85
N VAL A 668 2.15 -18.62 11.88
CA VAL A 668 2.51 -17.41 12.62
C VAL A 668 3.70 -16.69 11.99
N GLU A 669 4.73 -17.43 11.53
CA GLU A 669 6.04 -16.87 11.15
C GLU A 669 6.13 -16.45 9.67
N GLU A 670 5.41 -17.11 8.77
CA GLU A 670 5.43 -16.75 7.36
C GLU A 670 4.92 -15.33 7.11
N PRO A 671 5.39 -14.64 6.05
CA PRO A 671 4.90 -13.32 5.68
C PRO A 671 3.42 -13.38 5.26
N GLY A 672 2.75 -12.25 5.24
CA GLY A 672 1.35 -12.12 4.88
C GLY A 672 0.46 -11.72 6.06
N TYR A 673 -0.85 -11.79 5.86
CA TYR A 673 -1.83 -11.37 6.86
C TYR A 673 -1.66 -12.07 8.20
N GLN A 674 -1.63 -11.27 9.29
CA GLN A 674 -1.53 -11.76 10.65
C GLN A 674 -2.92 -11.80 11.28
N TYR A 675 -3.45 -13.00 11.51
CA TYR A 675 -4.64 -13.17 12.34
C TYR A 675 -4.23 -13.57 13.75
N ARG A 676 -4.78 -12.89 14.78
CA ARG A 676 -4.58 -13.27 16.19
C ARG A 676 -4.94 -14.72 16.48
N LEU A 677 -5.91 -15.22 15.73
CA LEU A 677 -6.36 -16.60 15.77
C LEU A 677 -5.20 -17.58 15.55
N TYR A 678 -4.24 -17.27 14.69
CA TYR A 678 -3.07 -18.12 14.44
C TYR A 678 -2.22 -18.29 15.72
N ARG A 679 -2.00 -17.21 16.47
CA ARG A 679 -1.31 -17.29 17.79
C ARG A 679 -2.13 -18.07 18.81
N THR A 680 -3.46 -17.98 18.77
CA THR A 680 -4.33 -18.77 19.64
C THR A 680 -4.17 -20.26 19.39
N GLY A 681 -4.11 -20.71 18.14
CA GLY A 681 -3.81 -22.09 17.77
C GLY A 681 -2.44 -22.56 18.31
N LEU A 682 -1.41 -21.72 18.19
CA LEU A 682 -0.09 -22.03 18.73
C LEU A 682 -0.10 -22.10 20.26
N ALA A 683 -0.89 -21.28 20.96
CA ALA A 683 -1.08 -21.39 22.41
C ALA A 683 -1.78 -22.70 22.80
N MET A 684 -2.79 -23.12 22.03
CA MET A 684 -3.47 -24.42 22.24
C MET A 684 -2.52 -25.59 22.06
N LEU A 685 -1.64 -25.56 21.05
CA LEU A 685 -0.59 -26.56 20.85
C LEU A 685 0.36 -26.62 22.04
N SER A 686 0.90 -25.48 22.50
CA SER A 686 1.80 -25.43 23.63
C SER A 686 1.15 -25.99 24.91
N ARG A 687 -0.16 -25.68 25.12
CA ARG A 687 -0.96 -26.26 26.22
C ARG A 687 -1.07 -27.79 26.10
N ALA A 688 -1.37 -28.31 24.88
CA ALA A 688 -1.48 -29.74 24.64
C ALA A 688 -0.14 -30.47 24.79
N ALA A 689 0.97 -29.82 24.47
CA ALA A 689 2.33 -30.33 24.67
C ALA A 689 2.78 -30.26 26.16
N GLY A 690 2.01 -29.67 27.06
CA GLY A 690 2.32 -29.52 28.48
C GLY A 690 3.24 -28.34 28.82
N ASP A 691 3.59 -27.50 27.85
CA ASP A 691 4.35 -26.26 28.06
C ASP A 691 3.39 -25.09 28.38
N LEU A 692 2.90 -25.10 29.62
CA LEU A 692 1.91 -24.15 30.07
C LEU A 692 2.47 -22.70 30.16
N ASP A 693 3.76 -22.55 30.46
CA ASP A 693 4.40 -21.22 30.50
C ASP A 693 4.43 -20.58 29.12
N ALA A 694 4.87 -21.32 28.09
CA ALA A 694 4.84 -20.86 26.71
C ALA A 694 3.40 -20.60 26.25
N ALA A 695 2.47 -21.51 26.55
CA ALA A 695 1.05 -21.36 26.22
C ALA A 695 0.45 -20.07 26.80
N ALA A 696 0.72 -19.77 28.08
CA ALA A 696 0.24 -18.54 28.73
C ALA A 696 0.82 -17.29 28.08
N ALA A 697 2.13 -17.28 27.78
CA ALA A 697 2.79 -16.15 27.13
C ALA A 697 2.21 -15.89 25.74
N ILE A 698 2.00 -16.93 24.93
CA ILE A 698 1.42 -16.81 23.58
C ILE A 698 -0.03 -16.36 23.63
N ALA A 699 -0.86 -16.93 24.53
CA ALA A 699 -2.25 -16.53 24.68
C ALA A 699 -2.35 -15.08 25.16
N PHE A 700 -1.48 -14.64 26.06
CA PHE A 700 -1.41 -13.24 26.49
C PHE A 700 -1.11 -12.30 25.33
N ARG A 701 -0.14 -12.63 24.48
CA ARG A 701 0.18 -11.87 23.27
C ARG A 701 -1.01 -11.82 22.31
N ALA A 702 -1.68 -12.95 22.06
CA ALA A 702 -2.87 -13.01 21.23
C ALA A 702 -4.01 -12.11 21.76
N ALA A 703 -4.16 -12.00 23.10
CA ALA A 703 -5.17 -11.14 23.72
C ALA A 703 -4.80 -9.65 23.73
N THR A 704 -3.53 -9.28 23.71
CA THR A 704 -3.08 -7.91 24.00
C THR A 704 -2.41 -7.20 22.82
N GLU A 705 -1.65 -7.93 21.99
CA GLU A 705 -0.98 -7.36 20.84
C GLU A 705 -1.98 -7.10 19.71
N ARG A 706 -1.74 -6.03 18.95
CA ARG A 706 -2.46 -5.73 17.72
C ARG A 706 -1.57 -6.10 16.54
N ASP A 707 -2.18 -6.65 15.52
CA ASP A 707 -1.50 -6.91 14.27
C ASP A 707 -1.27 -5.58 13.55
N ARG A 708 -0.08 -5.39 12.99
CA ARG A 708 0.26 -4.21 12.20
C ARG A 708 -0.59 -4.20 10.92
N GLY A 709 -1.01 -3.00 10.51
CA GLY A 709 -1.77 -2.82 9.27
C GLY A 709 -3.23 -3.26 9.33
N ASP A 710 -3.74 -3.79 10.46
CA ASP A 710 -5.09 -4.33 10.54
C ASP A 710 -5.96 -3.60 11.58
N LEU A 711 -6.87 -2.76 11.09
CA LEU A 711 -7.93 -2.13 11.87
C LEU A 711 -9.25 -2.93 11.86
N ARG A 712 -9.19 -4.22 11.55
CA ARG A 712 -10.35 -5.09 11.41
C ARG A 712 -11.02 -5.36 12.75
N LEU A 713 -12.22 -4.83 12.90
CA LEU A 713 -13.02 -4.99 14.12
C LEU A 713 -13.74 -6.35 14.19
N ASP A 714 -13.84 -7.07 13.08
CA ASP A 714 -14.39 -8.43 13.02
C ASP A 714 -13.50 -9.46 13.74
N LEU A 715 -12.23 -9.15 14.01
CA LEU A 715 -11.29 -9.99 14.75
C LEU A 715 -11.32 -9.76 16.28
N GLU A 716 -12.18 -8.88 16.80
CA GLU A 716 -12.28 -8.63 18.25
C GLU A 716 -12.81 -9.85 19.02
N ILE A 717 -13.55 -10.75 18.37
CA ILE A 717 -13.97 -12.04 18.95
C ILE A 717 -12.78 -12.91 19.34
N ASP A 718 -11.76 -12.97 18.49
CA ASP A 718 -10.57 -13.79 18.73
C ASP A 718 -9.73 -13.26 19.89
N ARG A 719 -9.73 -11.93 20.07
CA ARG A 719 -9.11 -11.27 21.23
C ARG A 719 -9.80 -11.63 22.53
N ALA A 720 -11.13 -11.63 22.55
CA ALA A 720 -11.91 -12.00 23.72
C ALA A 720 -11.66 -13.48 24.08
N ARG A 721 -11.68 -14.37 23.09
CA ARG A 721 -11.44 -15.81 23.30
C ARG A 721 -10.00 -16.10 23.72
N ALA A 722 -9.00 -15.39 23.18
CA ALA A 722 -7.62 -15.51 23.62
C ALA A 722 -7.43 -15.06 25.08
N LEU A 723 -8.17 -14.03 25.52
CA LEU A 723 -8.17 -13.59 26.92
C LEU A 723 -8.72 -14.67 27.87
N LEU A 724 -9.82 -15.33 27.48
CA LEU A 724 -10.37 -16.45 28.24
C LEU A 724 -9.41 -17.65 28.27
N LEU A 725 -8.85 -18.03 27.13
CA LEU A 725 -7.84 -19.09 27.03
C LEU A 725 -6.64 -18.80 27.93
N HIS A 726 -6.15 -17.57 27.95
CA HIS A 726 -5.06 -17.16 28.84
C HIS A 726 -5.45 -17.33 30.31
N ALA A 727 -6.67 -16.95 30.70
CA ALA A 727 -7.16 -17.15 32.08
C ALA A 727 -7.21 -18.63 32.47
N GLU A 728 -7.67 -19.51 31.57
CA GLU A 728 -7.72 -20.96 31.79
C GLU A 728 -6.32 -21.58 31.96
N ILE A 729 -5.37 -21.21 31.10
CA ILE A 729 -3.99 -21.69 31.19
C ILE A 729 -3.32 -21.23 32.49
N LEU A 730 -3.58 -19.98 32.92
CA LEU A 730 -3.08 -19.48 34.21
C LEU A 730 -3.62 -20.27 35.42
N ALA A 731 -4.88 -20.69 35.35
CA ALA A 731 -5.46 -21.56 36.40
C ALA A 731 -4.79 -22.93 36.41
N GLU A 732 -4.51 -23.54 35.25
CA GLU A 732 -3.76 -24.80 35.15
C GLU A 732 -2.32 -24.69 35.68
N LEU A 733 -1.71 -23.51 35.53
CA LEU A 733 -0.38 -23.20 36.13
C LEU A 733 -0.43 -22.99 37.65
N GLY A 734 -1.64 -22.92 38.25
CA GLY A 734 -1.81 -22.57 39.65
C GLY A 734 -1.59 -21.10 39.98
N ALA A 735 -1.63 -20.23 38.95
CA ALA A 735 -1.56 -18.77 39.05
C ALA A 735 -2.94 -18.14 39.30
N ASP A 736 -3.69 -18.67 40.30
CA ASP A 736 -5.11 -18.39 40.54
C ASP A 736 -5.44 -16.88 40.60
N GLY A 737 -4.58 -16.08 41.24
CA GLY A 737 -4.81 -14.64 41.39
C GLY A 737 -4.86 -13.92 40.05
N GLU A 738 -3.95 -14.23 39.13
CA GLU A 738 -3.93 -13.65 37.80
C GLU A 738 -5.00 -14.26 36.89
N ALA A 739 -5.27 -15.57 37.01
CA ALA A 739 -6.34 -16.25 36.31
C ALA A 739 -7.70 -15.58 36.60
N LYS A 740 -8.03 -15.37 37.90
CA LYS A 740 -9.24 -14.66 38.32
C LYS A 740 -9.30 -13.22 37.81
N LYS A 741 -8.20 -12.53 37.74
CA LYS A 741 -8.13 -11.18 37.20
C LYS A 741 -8.45 -11.15 35.69
N GLN A 742 -7.88 -12.07 34.92
CA GLN A 742 -8.14 -12.13 33.47
C GLN A 742 -9.60 -12.62 33.19
N ALA A 743 -10.11 -13.56 33.96
CA ALA A 743 -11.51 -13.99 33.89
C ALA A 743 -12.50 -12.83 34.17
N ARG A 744 -12.20 -11.97 35.16
CA ARG A 744 -13.02 -10.77 35.42
C ARG A 744 -12.96 -9.80 34.26
N ARG A 745 -11.77 -9.56 33.67
CA ARG A 745 -11.64 -8.71 32.48
C ARG A 745 -12.45 -9.23 31.30
N PHE A 746 -12.46 -10.54 31.07
CA PHE A 746 -13.29 -11.16 30.04
C PHE A 746 -14.78 -10.96 30.34
N LEU A 747 -15.25 -11.20 31.57
CA LEU A 747 -16.65 -11.02 31.97
C LEU A 747 -17.10 -9.54 31.93
N ASP A 748 -16.19 -8.61 32.23
CA ASP A 748 -16.46 -7.18 32.06
C ASP A 748 -16.64 -6.80 30.59
N TRP A 749 -15.83 -7.39 29.72
CA TRP A 749 -15.96 -7.19 28.28
C TRP A 749 -17.23 -7.82 27.70
N TRP A 750 -17.55 -9.05 28.15
CA TRP A 750 -18.77 -9.81 27.76
C TRP A 750 -19.94 -9.65 28.73
N ARG A 751 -20.04 -8.50 29.39
CA ARG A 751 -21.09 -8.24 30.39
C ARG A 751 -22.51 -8.40 29.84
N ASP A 752 -22.70 -7.93 28.60
CA ASP A 752 -23.98 -7.92 27.89
C ASP A 752 -24.04 -8.99 26.80
N ALA A 753 -23.23 -10.04 26.91
CA ALA A 753 -23.21 -11.15 25.95
C ALA A 753 -24.55 -11.93 25.99
N ASP A 754 -24.87 -12.59 24.89
CA ASP A 754 -26.07 -13.42 24.79
C ASP A 754 -26.05 -14.52 25.86
N PRO A 755 -27.20 -14.78 26.54
CA PRO A 755 -27.21 -15.55 27.78
C PRO A 755 -26.88 -17.05 27.63
N ALA A 756 -27.01 -17.62 26.45
CA ALA A 756 -26.79 -19.05 26.16
C ALA A 756 -25.34 -19.44 25.84
N LEU A 757 -24.41 -18.49 25.85
CA LEU A 757 -23.03 -18.75 25.43
C LEU A 757 -22.23 -19.48 26.52
N PRO A 758 -21.36 -20.46 26.17
CA PRO A 758 -20.56 -21.22 27.11
C PRO A 758 -19.39 -20.44 27.72
N GLU A 759 -18.84 -19.48 27.02
CA GLU A 759 -17.64 -18.75 27.45
C GLU A 759 -17.83 -17.98 28.78
N PRO A 760 -18.93 -17.25 29.01
CA PRO A 760 -19.19 -16.62 30.33
C PRO A 760 -19.31 -17.62 31.49
N ALA A 761 -19.85 -18.81 31.24
CA ALA A 761 -19.92 -19.86 32.26
C ALA A 761 -18.53 -20.39 32.61
N ARG A 762 -17.69 -20.66 31.61
CA ARG A 762 -16.28 -21.07 31.80
C ARG A 762 -15.49 -20.02 32.59
N ALA A 763 -15.64 -18.74 32.23
CA ALA A 763 -14.98 -17.66 32.96
C ALA A 763 -15.43 -17.54 34.42
N ARG A 764 -16.74 -17.76 34.71
CA ARG A 764 -17.26 -17.74 36.12
C ARG A 764 -16.70 -18.91 36.92
N ALA A 765 -16.62 -20.10 36.34
CA ALA A 765 -16.02 -21.26 37.02
C ALA A 765 -14.60 -20.95 37.54
N LEU A 766 -13.79 -20.22 36.83
CA LEU A 766 -12.46 -19.77 37.28
C LEU A 766 -12.50 -18.79 38.47
N LEU A 767 -13.64 -18.19 38.77
CA LEU A 767 -13.76 -17.28 39.91
C LEU A 767 -14.19 -18.03 41.20
N ASP A 768 -14.90 -19.15 41.02
CA ASP A 768 -15.47 -19.95 42.13
C ASP A 768 -14.43 -20.93 42.72
N ASP A 769 -13.48 -21.39 41.93
CA ASP A 769 -12.32 -22.18 42.35
C ASP A 769 -11.25 -21.31 43.05
#